data_5dba98a5d376e7a3973f896bb7725e03
#
_entry.id   5dba98a5d376e7a3973f896bb7725e03
#
_cell.length_a   1.000
_cell.length_b   1.000
_cell.length_c   1.000
_cell.angle_alpha   90.00
_cell.angle_beta   90.00
_cell.angle_gamma   90.00
#
_symmetry.space_group_name_H-M   'P 1'
#
loop_
_entity.id
_entity.type
_entity.pdbx_description
1 polymer ?
#
loop_
_entity_poly.entity_id
_entity_poly.type
_entity_poly.pdbx_seq_one_letter_code
_entity_poly.pdbx_strand_id
1 'polypeptide(L)'
;MPDLRSSTVPIMASMTTHRSSFLVAGLFLALATTAQSKSPFTYADMLMLDRISGLAVDPAGTTALFNVRATDMEKNRGVSTLWMKDLADPKKPELKVLVSEGGASDVQWAADGSAFYFLSARGEVGTMQVWKADAKGTTATQVTRLPLDVQTYRVAPDGSGVVVALSVFPDCGADAIACTQERVKAQEGVKSTGQVYDRIFMRHWDTWKDGTRNHLYYVSLKEPNAKPVSLMNGFDGDCPTMPFGGNEDFAISKDGRTVYFSARVAGKKEPWSTNFDIYSVSMDGGQVKNLTANNPAWDAQPVISPDGTKLAYKAMKRPGYEADRFQLKVMDLATGGVSDVAATWDRSAASLAWSRDGKSLLITADDIGKHRLLRIDLKTSTITALSTDAHMDAFAETPKGFVFQKSGLSGPAQLYASAPKAKLIDQGATVLTQVNASLKDKAFGAYEQFSFPGWNNEAVYGYVLKPANYTEGKKYPVAFLIHGGPQGSFGDAWSYRWNPQTYAGQGYAVVMIDFHGSTGYGQAFTDAINEHWGDRPLEDLQKGLAFALGKYPFLDGNNVAALGASYGGFMINWIAGVWNQPFKALVSHCGIFDTRAMGYSTEELWFTDWENGGSVFSKPANYEQFNPLLHAEKWRVPMLVIHGDKDFRVPLTQGIGSFTACQSKGIESKYLRFPDENHWVLKPQNSMQWHTEVFGWLEKHIGGGR
;
A
#
# COMPACT_ATOMS: atom_id res chain seq x y z
N MET A 1 36.14 -28.34 -54.42
CA MET A 1 36.53 -29.02 -55.67
C MET A 1 37.43 -30.18 -55.30
N PRO A 2 37.31 -31.38 -55.87
CA PRO A 2 36.21 -31.97 -56.65
C PRO A 2 35.61 -33.20 -55.90
N ASP A 3 34.42 -33.56 -56.12
CA ASP A 3 33.74 -34.27 -57.24
C ASP A 3 33.69 -35.77 -57.01
N LEU A 4 32.53 -36.30 -56.98
CA LEU A 4 31.59 -36.88 -57.91
C LEU A 4 31.51 -38.43 -57.91
N ARG A 5 30.26 -38.86 -58.00
CA ARG A 5 29.65 -39.96 -58.76
C ARG A 5 29.55 -41.32 -58.08
N SER A 6 28.34 -41.82 -57.91
CA SER A 6 27.20 -42.33 -58.76
C SER A 6 27.41 -43.80 -59.20
N SER A 7 26.40 -44.58 -58.97
CA SER A 7 25.75 -45.51 -59.95
C SER A 7 24.76 -46.45 -59.23
N THR A 8 23.51 -46.31 -59.45
CA THR A 8 22.52 -46.93 -60.33
C THR A 8 22.51 -48.45 -60.45
N VAL A 9 21.44 -49.08 -59.90
CA VAL A 9 20.37 -49.93 -60.52
C VAL A 9 20.79 -51.20 -61.29
N PRO A 10 20.00 -52.26 -61.54
CA PRO A 10 18.70 -52.72 -61.02
C PRO A 10 18.51 -54.28 -60.94
N ILE A 11 17.27 -54.72 -60.75
CA ILE A 11 16.50 -55.80 -61.39
C ILE A 11 16.07 -57.02 -60.59
N MET A 12 14.77 -57.16 -60.59
CA MET A 12 13.74 -58.19 -60.79
C MET A 12 13.52 -59.32 -59.78
N ALA A 13 12.39 -59.28 -59.21
CA ALA A 13 11.15 -60.06 -59.41
C ALA A 13 11.18 -61.56 -59.14
N SER A 14 10.38 -61.98 -58.18
CA SER A 14 9.58 -63.20 -58.27
C SER A 14 8.32 -63.15 -57.40
N MET A 15 7.16 -63.26 -58.00
CA MET A 15 5.86 -63.45 -57.39
C MET A 15 5.78 -64.85 -56.76
N THR A 16 5.21 -64.88 -55.54
CA THR A 16 4.36 -66.04 -55.14
C THR A 16 3.33 -65.54 -54.13
N THR A 17 2.10 -65.79 -54.57
CA THR A 17 0.82 -65.61 -53.88
C THR A 17 0.68 -66.52 -52.66
N HIS A 18 0.29 -66.02 -51.50
CA HIS A 18 -0.53 -66.73 -50.56
C HIS A 18 -1.44 -65.77 -49.73
N ARG A 19 -2.67 -66.30 -49.56
CA ARG A 19 -3.91 -65.68 -49.07
C ARG A 19 -3.80 -65.16 -47.57
N SER A 20 -4.39 -64.01 -47.35
CA SER A 20 -5.43 -63.68 -46.37
C SER A 20 -5.19 -63.98 -44.88
N SER A 21 -5.03 -62.92 -44.07
CA SER A 21 -5.85 -62.72 -42.85
C SER A 21 -5.72 -61.26 -42.50
N PHE A 22 -6.78 -60.48 -42.62
CA PHE A 22 -6.90 -59.08 -42.12
C PHE A 22 -6.95 -59.12 -40.62
N LEU A 23 -5.88 -58.71 -39.95
CA LEU A 23 -5.88 -58.21 -38.57
C LEU A 23 -5.85 -56.67 -38.64
N VAL A 24 -6.98 -56.04 -38.37
CA VAL A 24 -7.06 -54.59 -38.16
C VAL A 24 -6.44 -54.30 -36.81
N ALA A 25 -5.17 -53.98 -36.80
CA ALA A 25 -4.51 -53.36 -35.62
C ALA A 25 -4.89 -51.89 -35.62
N GLY A 26 -5.90 -51.51 -34.81
CA GLY A 26 -6.22 -50.12 -34.52
C GLY A 26 -5.06 -49.46 -33.82
N LEU A 27 -4.33 -48.60 -34.52
CA LEU A 27 -3.33 -47.70 -33.95
C LEU A 27 -4.06 -46.59 -33.17
N PHE A 28 -4.27 -46.78 -31.86
CA PHE A 28 -4.62 -45.69 -30.98
C PHE A 28 -3.39 -44.76 -30.88
N LEU A 29 -3.33 -43.72 -31.69
CA LEU A 29 -2.50 -42.54 -31.43
C LEU A 29 -3.06 -41.88 -30.16
N ALA A 30 -2.50 -42.20 -29.01
CA ALA A 30 -2.66 -41.37 -27.82
C ALA A 30 -1.96 -40.02 -28.09
N LEU A 31 -2.74 -39.02 -28.48
CA LEU A 31 -2.34 -37.63 -28.42
C LEU A 31 -2.06 -37.34 -26.94
N ALA A 32 -0.82 -37.57 -26.48
CA ALA A 32 -0.33 -37.02 -25.26
C ALA A 32 -0.28 -35.50 -25.47
N THR A 33 -1.36 -34.81 -25.07
CA THR A 33 -1.29 -33.36 -24.84
C THR A 33 -0.29 -33.17 -23.72
N THR A 34 0.96 -32.85 -24.08
CA THR A 34 1.93 -32.36 -23.11
C THR A 34 1.33 -31.09 -22.53
N ALA A 35 0.76 -31.20 -21.34
CA ALA A 35 0.39 -30.02 -20.58
C ALA A 35 1.67 -29.17 -20.47
N GLN A 36 1.67 -28.02 -21.11
CA GLN A 36 2.80 -27.09 -21.05
C GLN A 36 3.01 -26.73 -19.59
N SER A 37 4.15 -27.10 -19.03
CA SER A 37 4.48 -26.81 -17.65
C SER A 37 4.53 -25.29 -17.46
N LYS A 38 3.80 -24.79 -16.46
CA LYS A 38 3.78 -23.35 -16.12
C LYS A 38 5.19 -22.91 -15.72
N SER A 39 5.63 -21.75 -16.22
CA SER A 39 6.88 -21.14 -15.80
C SER A 39 6.74 -20.49 -14.41
N PRO A 40 7.77 -20.53 -13.56
CA PRO A 40 7.76 -19.83 -12.28
C PRO A 40 7.47 -18.34 -12.43
N PHE A 41 6.74 -17.76 -11.48
CA PHE A 41 6.49 -16.31 -11.40
C PHE A 41 7.74 -15.59 -10.89
N THR A 42 8.24 -14.62 -11.65
CA THR A 42 9.47 -13.88 -11.34
C THR A 42 9.20 -12.44 -10.94
N TYR A 43 10.22 -11.76 -10.38
CA TYR A 43 10.15 -10.33 -10.12
C TYR A 43 10.02 -9.50 -11.40
N ALA A 44 10.59 -9.96 -12.52
CA ALA A 44 10.39 -9.31 -13.82
C ALA A 44 8.92 -9.39 -14.25
N ASP A 45 8.27 -10.54 -14.05
CA ASP A 45 6.82 -10.66 -14.27
C ASP A 45 6.05 -9.71 -13.36
N MET A 46 6.38 -9.64 -12.06
CA MET A 46 5.71 -8.77 -11.08
C MET A 46 5.81 -7.29 -11.49
N LEU A 47 6.96 -6.84 -11.96
CA LEU A 47 7.16 -5.44 -12.37
C LEU A 47 6.34 -5.07 -13.61
N MET A 48 6.07 -6.02 -14.48
CA MET A 48 5.28 -5.83 -15.70
C MET A 48 3.77 -6.01 -15.49
N LEU A 49 3.32 -6.38 -14.28
CA LEU A 49 1.90 -6.48 -14.00
C LEU A 49 1.20 -5.13 -14.07
N ASP A 50 0.06 -5.11 -14.69
CA ASP A 50 -0.90 -4.04 -14.62
C ASP A 50 -1.56 -4.00 -13.24
N ARG A 51 -1.68 -2.81 -12.66
CA ARG A 51 -2.16 -2.60 -11.28
C ARG A 51 -3.50 -1.90 -11.31
N ILE A 52 -4.54 -2.58 -10.83
CA ILE A 52 -5.87 -1.98 -10.67
C ILE A 52 -5.89 -1.12 -9.41
N SER A 53 -6.51 0.04 -9.48
CA SER A 53 -6.76 0.95 -8.35
C SER A 53 -7.97 1.85 -8.63
N GLY A 54 -8.43 2.58 -7.60
CA GLY A 54 -9.42 3.65 -7.75
C GLY A 54 -10.77 3.17 -8.26
N LEU A 55 -11.53 2.46 -7.44
CA LEU A 55 -12.89 1.99 -7.78
C LEU A 55 -13.92 3.09 -7.58
N ALA A 56 -14.63 3.49 -8.65
CA ALA A 56 -15.78 4.39 -8.60
C ALA A 56 -16.98 3.76 -9.34
N VAL A 57 -18.06 3.49 -8.61
CA VAL A 57 -19.29 2.92 -9.19
C VAL A 57 -20.34 4.03 -9.31
N ASP A 58 -21.06 4.06 -10.44
CA ASP A 58 -22.12 5.02 -10.67
C ASP A 58 -23.27 4.85 -9.66
N PRO A 59 -24.08 5.89 -9.36
CA PRO A 59 -25.15 5.80 -8.36
C PRO A 59 -26.20 4.71 -8.62
N ALA A 60 -26.40 4.33 -9.89
CA ALA A 60 -27.33 3.27 -10.30
C ALA A 60 -26.73 1.86 -10.12
N GLY A 61 -25.43 1.72 -9.89
CA GLY A 61 -24.74 0.43 -9.81
C GLY A 61 -24.71 -0.32 -11.14
N THR A 62 -24.57 0.41 -12.24
CA THR A 62 -24.54 -0.15 -13.60
C THR A 62 -23.19 -0.08 -14.26
N THR A 63 -22.32 0.81 -13.81
CA THR A 63 -21.01 1.06 -14.41
C THR A 63 -19.96 1.24 -13.32
N ALA A 64 -18.84 0.54 -13.44
CA ALA A 64 -17.66 0.76 -12.61
C ALA A 64 -16.56 1.41 -13.44
N LEU A 65 -15.93 2.45 -12.90
CA LEU A 65 -14.69 3.05 -13.38
C LEU A 65 -13.54 2.63 -12.46
N PHE A 66 -12.38 2.37 -13.04
CA PHE A 66 -11.18 2.00 -12.30
C PHE A 66 -9.93 2.37 -13.10
N ASN A 67 -8.84 2.62 -12.40
CA ASN A 67 -7.55 2.87 -13.04
C ASN A 67 -6.78 1.57 -13.26
N VAL A 68 -6.08 1.48 -14.37
CA VAL A 68 -5.06 0.47 -14.65
C VAL A 68 -3.73 1.18 -14.88
N ARG A 69 -2.75 0.90 -14.03
CA ARG A 69 -1.39 1.43 -14.12
C ARG A 69 -0.48 0.36 -14.73
N ALA A 70 -0.05 0.58 -15.97
CA ALA A 70 0.98 -0.21 -16.63
C ALA A 70 2.38 0.31 -16.30
N THR A 71 3.38 -0.56 -16.36
CA THR A 71 4.79 -0.18 -16.18
C THR A 71 5.41 0.15 -17.53
N ASP A 72 5.96 1.37 -17.67
CA ASP A 72 6.77 1.82 -18.78
C ASP A 72 8.26 1.76 -18.35
N MET A 73 8.94 0.70 -18.76
CA MET A 73 10.35 0.47 -18.39
C MET A 73 11.29 1.47 -19.08
N GLU A 74 10.97 1.92 -20.29
CA GLU A 74 11.79 2.89 -21.02
C GLU A 74 11.76 4.25 -20.34
N LYS A 75 10.56 4.72 -19.98
CA LYS A 75 10.38 5.98 -19.25
C LYS A 75 10.62 5.84 -17.73
N ASN A 76 10.90 4.63 -17.25
CA ASN A 76 11.15 4.30 -15.86
C ASN A 76 10.03 4.79 -14.90
N ARG A 77 8.78 4.61 -15.30
CA ARG A 77 7.61 5.07 -14.56
C ARG A 77 6.37 4.23 -14.81
N GLY A 78 5.35 4.42 -13.99
CA GLY A 78 4.01 3.89 -14.26
C GLY A 78 3.19 4.85 -15.12
N VAL A 79 2.35 4.29 -15.97
CA VAL A 79 1.38 5.03 -16.79
C VAL A 79 -0.01 4.54 -16.44
N SER A 80 -0.84 5.44 -15.91
CA SER A 80 -2.22 5.12 -15.51
C SER A 80 -3.21 5.50 -16.59
N THR A 81 -4.14 4.60 -16.87
CA THR A 81 -5.27 4.81 -17.78
C THR A 81 -6.57 4.48 -17.07
N LEU A 82 -7.67 5.09 -17.50
CA LEU A 82 -8.99 4.84 -16.93
C LEU A 82 -9.74 3.79 -17.77
N TRP A 83 -10.39 2.87 -17.08
CA TRP A 83 -11.17 1.79 -17.67
C TRP A 83 -12.59 1.79 -17.12
N MET A 84 -13.50 1.28 -17.94
CA MET A 84 -14.92 1.18 -17.64
C MET A 84 -15.39 -0.27 -17.75
N LYS A 85 -16.20 -0.71 -16.79
CA LYS A 85 -16.85 -2.02 -16.77
C LYS A 85 -18.36 -1.87 -16.71
N ASP A 86 -19.06 -2.51 -17.65
CA ASP A 86 -20.51 -2.68 -17.62
C ASP A 86 -20.88 -3.74 -16.56
N LEU A 87 -21.57 -3.30 -15.50
CA LEU A 87 -22.02 -4.17 -14.40
C LEU A 87 -23.37 -4.84 -14.69
N ALA A 88 -24.11 -4.35 -15.71
CA ALA A 88 -25.36 -4.98 -16.16
C ALA A 88 -25.09 -6.22 -17.00
N ASP A 89 -23.96 -6.27 -17.71
CA ASP A 89 -23.49 -7.43 -18.46
C ASP A 89 -22.02 -7.73 -18.12
N PRO A 90 -21.77 -8.50 -17.04
CA PRO A 90 -20.40 -8.84 -16.61
C PRO A 90 -19.55 -9.59 -17.65
N LYS A 91 -20.18 -10.17 -18.68
CA LYS A 91 -19.49 -10.89 -19.75
C LYS A 91 -18.85 -9.96 -20.78
N LYS A 92 -19.35 -8.73 -20.91
CA LYS A 92 -18.69 -7.75 -21.77
C LYS A 92 -17.28 -7.45 -21.28
N PRO A 93 -16.30 -7.34 -22.17
CA PRO A 93 -14.95 -6.92 -21.77
C PRO A 93 -14.97 -5.52 -21.16
N GLU A 94 -14.01 -5.24 -20.32
CA GLU A 94 -13.72 -3.89 -19.87
C GLU A 94 -13.22 -3.05 -21.04
N LEU A 95 -13.60 -1.78 -21.06
CA LEU A 95 -13.25 -0.83 -22.12
C LEU A 95 -12.33 0.25 -21.57
N LYS A 96 -11.24 0.52 -22.27
CA LYS A 96 -10.40 1.70 -22.00
C LYS A 96 -11.20 2.95 -22.34
N VAL A 97 -11.29 3.88 -21.38
CA VAL A 97 -12.01 5.13 -21.56
C VAL A 97 -11.21 6.07 -22.46
N LEU A 98 -11.82 6.60 -23.52
CA LEU A 98 -11.10 7.41 -24.52
C LEU A 98 -10.46 8.67 -23.92
N VAL A 99 -11.18 9.35 -23.01
CA VAL A 99 -10.64 10.55 -22.37
C VAL A 99 -9.49 10.28 -21.41
N SER A 100 -9.09 9.03 -21.19
CA SER A 100 -7.93 8.70 -20.34
C SER A 100 -6.59 8.95 -21.01
N GLU A 101 -6.54 9.21 -22.31
CA GLU A 101 -5.32 9.65 -22.99
C GLU A 101 -4.87 11.01 -22.44
N GLY A 102 -3.61 11.08 -21.96
CA GLY A 102 -3.11 12.23 -21.20
C GLY A 102 -3.21 12.08 -19.67
N GLY A 103 -3.61 10.90 -19.19
CA GLY A 103 -3.75 10.58 -17.77
C GLY A 103 -5.13 10.93 -17.22
N ALA A 104 -5.61 10.08 -16.29
CA ALA A 104 -6.80 10.33 -15.51
C ALA A 104 -6.63 9.65 -14.14
N SER A 105 -6.87 10.38 -13.05
CA SER A 105 -6.80 9.89 -11.68
C SER A 105 -7.92 10.48 -10.82
N ASP A 106 -8.09 9.98 -9.61
CA ASP A 106 -9.07 10.48 -8.62
C ASP A 106 -10.47 10.63 -9.25
N VAL A 107 -11.02 9.53 -9.76
CA VAL A 107 -12.27 9.53 -10.54
C VAL A 107 -13.48 9.55 -9.61
N GLN A 108 -14.42 10.46 -9.86
CA GLN A 108 -15.65 10.61 -9.09
C GLN A 108 -16.87 10.78 -10.01
N TRP A 109 -17.94 10.02 -9.77
CA TRP A 109 -19.19 10.21 -10.48
C TRP A 109 -19.94 11.46 -9.99
N ALA A 110 -20.63 12.13 -10.90
CA ALA A 110 -21.66 13.07 -10.54
C ALA A 110 -22.80 12.35 -9.78
N ALA A 111 -23.46 13.03 -8.85
CA ALA A 111 -24.49 12.42 -8.01
C ALA A 111 -25.69 11.85 -8.80
N ASP A 112 -25.96 12.37 -10.00
CA ASP A 112 -27.00 11.90 -10.92
C ASP A 112 -26.53 10.82 -11.91
N GLY A 113 -25.23 10.48 -11.90
CA GLY A 113 -24.63 9.50 -12.82
C GLY A 113 -24.50 9.96 -14.27
N SER A 114 -24.83 11.22 -14.58
CA SER A 114 -24.81 11.73 -15.96
C SER A 114 -23.41 11.98 -16.51
N ALA A 115 -22.42 12.10 -15.61
CA ALA A 115 -21.04 12.44 -15.92
C ALA A 115 -20.10 11.91 -14.83
N PHE A 116 -18.81 11.93 -15.11
CA PHE A 116 -17.79 11.73 -14.09
C PHE A 116 -16.70 12.80 -14.18
N TYR A 117 -16.01 13.00 -13.07
CA TYR A 117 -14.91 13.95 -12.94
C TYR A 117 -13.61 13.19 -12.71
N PHE A 118 -12.48 13.81 -13.05
CA PHE A 118 -11.15 13.23 -12.88
C PHE A 118 -10.06 14.30 -12.87
N LEU A 119 -8.89 13.98 -12.32
CA LEU A 119 -7.70 14.82 -12.41
C LEU A 119 -6.88 14.48 -13.65
N SER A 120 -6.38 15.52 -14.33
CA SER A 120 -5.46 15.38 -15.47
C SER A 120 -4.67 16.65 -15.71
N ALA A 121 -3.41 16.49 -16.18
CA ALA A 121 -2.52 17.57 -16.60
C ALA A 121 -2.57 17.83 -18.12
N ARG A 122 -3.64 17.41 -18.81
CA ARG A 122 -3.81 17.51 -20.28
C ARG A 122 -4.03 18.93 -20.83
N GLY A 123 -4.22 19.94 -19.96
CA GLY A 123 -4.44 21.32 -20.38
C GLY A 123 -3.18 21.97 -20.96
N GLU A 124 -3.34 23.12 -21.62
CA GLU A 124 -2.24 23.87 -22.26
C GLU A 124 -1.13 24.28 -21.28
N VAL A 125 -1.48 24.54 -20.02
CA VAL A 125 -0.53 24.94 -18.97
C VAL A 125 0.22 23.73 -18.38
N GLY A 126 -0.29 22.50 -18.59
CA GLY A 126 0.33 21.28 -18.07
C GLY A 126 0.17 21.07 -16.54
N THR A 127 -0.59 21.92 -15.85
CA THR A 127 -0.94 21.76 -14.41
C THR A 127 -2.06 20.74 -14.24
N MET A 128 -2.03 20.03 -13.11
CA MET A 128 -3.08 19.09 -12.73
C MET A 128 -4.39 19.84 -12.44
N GLN A 129 -5.45 19.55 -13.19
CA GLN A 129 -6.74 20.21 -13.08
C GLN A 129 -7.87 19.20 -13.03
N VAL A 130 -9.06 19.64 -12.55
CA VAL A 130 -10.29 18.85 -12.60
C VAL A 130 -10.90 18.93 -13.99
N TRP A 131 -11.26 17.78 -14.53
CA TRP A 131 -11.96 17.61 -15.82
C TRP A 131 -13.27 16.88 -15.60
N LYS A 132 -14.25 17.16 -16.46
CA LYS A 132 -15.55 16.47 -16.48
C LYS A 132 -15.72 15.75 -17.80
N ALA A 133 -16.11 14.49 -17.76
CA ALA A 133 -16.44 13.67 -18.93
C ALA A 133 -17.93 13.32 -18.95
N ASP A 134 -18.48 13.04 -20.15
CA ASP A 134 -19.77 12.39 -20.28
C ASP A 134 -19.73 10.98 -19.67
N ALA A 135 -20.90 10.40 -19.34
CA ALA A 135 -20.98 9.09 -18.68
C ALA A 135 -20.35 7.94 -19.48
N LYS A 136 -20.10 8.12 -20.79
CA LYS A 136 -19.43 7.14 -21.66
C LYS A 136 -17.93 7.39 -21.76
N GLY A 137 -17.42 8.51 -21.24
CA GLY A 137 -16.01 8.88 -21.33
C GLY A 137 -15.52 9.16 -22.75
N THR A 138 -16.40 9.68 -23.61
CA THR A 138 -16.08 10.01 -25.00
C THR A 138 -15.63 11.45 -25.18
N THR A 139 -16.12 12.34 -24.33
CA THR A 139 -15.80 13.78 -24.37
C THR A 139 -15.38 14.24 -22.99
N ALA A 140 -14.45 15.19 -22.92
CA ALA A 140 -14.05 15.82 -21.66
C ALA A 140 -13.93 17.33 -21.81
N THR A 141 -14.32 18.06 -20.77
CA THR A 141 -14.19 19.50 -20.64
C THR A 141 -13.42 19.85 -19.39
N GLN A 142 -12.57 20.87 -19.46
CA GLN A 142 -11.82 21.34 -18.30
C GLN A 142 -12.75 22.13 -17.36
N VAL A 143 -12.74 21.73 -16.09
CA VAL A 143 -13.58 22.33 -15.03
C VAL A 143 -12.82 23.45 -14.31
N THR A 144 -11.59 23.18 -13.89
CA THR A 144 -10.76 24.18 -13.21
C THR A 144 -9.63 24.68 -14.11
N ARG A 145 -9.26 25.97 -13.95
CA ARG A 145 -8.14 26.61 -14.66
C ARG A 145 -7.32 27.41 -13.66
N LEU A 146 -6.78 26.68 -12.68
CA LEU A 146 -6.01 27.28 -11.59
C LEU A 146 -4.52 27.34 -11.99
N PRO A 147 -3.76 28.33 -11.50
CA PRO A 147 -2.34 28.43 -11.79
C PRO A 147 -1.47 27.45 -11.02
N LEU A 148 -2.07 26.69 -10.07
CA LEU A 148 -1.43 25.69 -9.23
C LEU A 148 -2.03 24.31 -9.51
N ASP A 149 -1.26 23.26 -9.21
CA ASP A 149 -1.73 21.89 -9.31
C ASP A 149 -2.83 21.59 -8.28
N VAL A 150 -3.92 20.99 -8.75
CA VAL A 150 -4.94 20.40 -7.88
C VAL A 150 -4.42 19.05 -7.38
N GLN A 151 -4.21 18.93 -6.07
CA GLN A 151 -3.71 17.69 -5.43
C GLN A 151 -4.78 16.61 -5.38
N THR A 152 -6.00 16.97 -4.99
CA THR A 152 -7.20 16.14 -4.96
C THR A 152 -8.44 17.04 -4.95
N TYR A 153 -9.64 16.44 -5.07
CA TYR A 153 -10.89 17.20 -5.09
C TYR A 153 -12.07 16.35 -4.63
N ARG A 154 -13.20 17.00 -4.35
CA ARG A 154 -14.54 16.39 -4.24
C ARG A 154 -15.57 17.22 -4.97
N VAL A 155 -16.50 16.53 -5.64
CA VAL A 155 -17.66 17.16 -6.29
C VAL A 155 -18.74 17.42 -5.24
N ALA A 156 -19.30 18.63 -5.22
CA ALA A 156 -20.43 18.95 -4.35
C ALA A 156 -21.67 18.10 -4.73
N PRO A 157 -22.34 17.45 -3.75
CA PRO A 157 -23.47 16.56 -4.05
C PRO A 157 -24.64 17.22 -4.77
N ASP A 158 -24.80 18.52 -4.60
CA ASP A 158 -25.81 19.34 -5.29
C ASP A 158 -25.41 19.80 -6.70
N GLY A 159 -24.20 19.44 -7.14
CA GLY A 159 -23.64 19.85 -8.44
C GLY A 159 -23.27 21.33 -8.55
N SER A 160 -23.21 22.06 -7.42
CA SER A 160 -22.91 23.50 -7.41
C SER A 160 -21.46 23.83 -7.73
N GLY A 161 -20.53 22.91 -7.42
CA GLY A 161 -19.10 23.15 -7.58
C GLY A 161 -18.24 21.96 -7.22
N VAL A 162 -16.94 22.23 -7.11
CA VAL A 162 -15.93 21.28 -6.63
C VAL A 162 -15.12 21.91 -5.51
N VAL A 163 -14.81 21.15 -4.48
CA VAL A 163 -13.81 21.52 -3.48
C VAL A 163 -12.48 20.90 -3.92
N VAL A 164 -11.45 21.73 -4.10
CA VAL A 164 -10.11 21.31 -4.55
C VAL A 164 -9.08 21.60 -3.46
N ALA A 165 -8.05 20.80 -3.39
CA ALA A 165 -6.89 21.03 -2.53
C ALA A 165 -5.72 21.59 -3.36
N LEU A 166 -5.12 22.67 -2.87
CA LEU A 166 -3.96 23.34 -3.47
C LEU A 166 -2.87 23.53 -2.42
N SER A 167 -1.60 23.36 -2.81
CA SER A 167 -0.47 23.74 -1.95
C SER A 167 -0.22 25.24 -2.05
N VAL A 168 -0.42 25.98 -0.95
CA VAL A 168 -0.31 27.44 -0.88
C VAL A 168 0.50 27.88 0.34
N PHE A 169 1.04 29.09 0.30
CA PHE A 169 1.62 29.73 1.46
C PHE A 169 0.51 30.32 2.34
N PRO A 170 0.27 29.83 3.57
CA PRO A 170 -0.83 30.29 4.42
C PRO A 170 -0.75 31.77 4.80
N ASP A 171 0.47 32.31 4.92
CA ASP A 171 0.71 33.72 5.25
C ASP A 171 0.34 34.72 4.13
N CYS A 172 0.05 34.22 2.93
CA CYS A 172 -0.49 34.99 1.82
C CYS A 172 -1.98 35.38 2.01
N GLY A 173 -2.67 34.82 2.99
CA GLY A 173 -4.05 35.20 3.34
C GLY A 173 -5.07 34.92 2.23
N ALA A 174 -5.96 35.86 1.97
CA ALA A 174 -7.10 35.68 1.06
C ALA A 174 -6.66 35.52 -0.43
N ASP A 175 -5.53 36.04 -0.83
CA ASP A 175 -5.01 35.94 -2.20
C ASP A 175 -3.93 34.84 -2.33
N ALA A 176 -3.96 33.82 -1.47
CA ALA A 176 -2.91 32.82 -1.38
C ALA A 176 -2.58 32.11 -2.71
N ILE A 177 -3.54 31.90 -3.60
CA ILE A 177 -3.29 31.27 -4.93
C ILE A 177 -2.33 32.14 -5.76
N ALA A 178 -2.67 33.43 -5.97
CA ALA A 178 -1.87 34.34 -6.77
C ALA A 178 -0.50 34.63 -6.10
N CYS A 179 -0.50 34.90 -4.81
CA CYS A 179 0.72 35.12 -4.04
C CYS A 179 1.65 33.90 -4.07
N THR A 180 1.14 32.69 -3.98
CA THR A 180 1.94 31.47 -4.09
C THR A 180 2.57 31.34 -5.46
N GLN A 181 1.81 31.57 -6.53
CA GLN A 181 2.32 31.55 -7.90
C GLN A 181 3.47 32.56 -8.08
N GLU A 182 3.29 33.79 -7.57
CA GLU A 182 4.32 34.84 -7.64
C GLU A 182 5.58 34.46 -6.86
N ARG A 183 5.44 33.89 -5.65
CA ARG A 183 6.58 33.44 -4.83
C ARG A 183 7.35 32.31 -5.51
N VAL A 184 6.66 31.29 -6.02
CA VAL A 184 7.29 30.17 -6.72
C VAL A 184 8.07 30.68 -7.93
N LYS A 185 7.43 31.55 -8.75
CA LYS A 185 8.09 32.17 -9.91
C LYS A 185 9.30 33.04 -9.52
N ALA A 186 9.22 33.77 -8.42
CA ALA A 186 10.33 34.57 -7.91
C ALA A 186 11.50 33.68 -7.46
N GLN A 187 11.23 32.52 -6.86
CA GLN A 187 12.25 31.57 -6.44
C GLN A 187 13.02 30.97 -7.62
N GLU A 188 12.36 30.72 -8.77
CA GLU A 188 13.03 30.21 -9.97
C GLU A 188 14.17 31.12 -10.46
N GLY A 189 14.09 32.43 -10.20
CA GLY A 189 15.12 33.41 -10.54
C GLY A 189 16.28 33.50 -9.53
N VAL A 190 16.19 32.86 -8.36
CA VAL A 190 17.20 32.96 -7.31
C VAL A 190 18.35 32.00 -7.58
N LYS A 191 19.57 32.52 -7.65
CA LYS A 191 20.79 31.71 -7.88
C LYS A 191 21.32 31.01 -6.62
N SER A 192 21.01 31.54 -5.46
CA SER A 192 21.39 30.91 -4.18
C SER A 192 20.48 29.71 -3.91
N THR A 193 21.08 28.58 -3.53
CA THR A 193 20.36 27.31 -3.24
C THR A 193 20.22 27.03 -1.74
N GLY A 194 20.76 27.90 -0.86
CA GLY A 194 20.67 27.73 0.58
C GLY A 194 19.23 27.96 1.07
N GLN A 195 18.73 27.04 1.91
CA GLN A 195 17.43 27.14 2.58
C GLN A 195 17.64 27.31 4.09
N VAL A 196 16.85 28.19 4.70
CA VAL A 196 16.93 28.49 6.14
C VAL A 196 15.67 27.94 6.82
N TYR A 197 15.88 27.14 7.85
CA TYR A 197 14.81 26.59 8.69
C TYR A 197 15.01 27.04 10.13
N ASP A 198 13.97 27.55 10.77
CA ASP A 198 13.93 27.98 12.17
C ASP A 198 13.08 27.08 13.05
N ARG A 199 12.50 26.04 12.44
CA ARG A 199 11.68 25.03 13.11
C ARG A 199 11.69 23.71 12.34
N ILE A 200 11.35 22.61 13.00
CA ILE A 200 10.94 21.34 12.40
C ILE A 200 9.40 21.31 12.31
N PHE A 201 8.78 20.68 11.25
CA PHE A 201 9.45 19.89 10.21
C PHE A 201 10.21 20.76 9.23
N MET A 202 11.48 20.48 9.01
CA MET A 202 12.23 20.98 7.85
C MET A 202 12.11 20.03 6.64
N ARG A 203 11.74 18.78 6.89
CA ARG A 203 11.51 17.74 5.87
C ARG A 203 10.46 16.76 6.35
N HIS A 204 9.76 16.09 5.44
CA HIS A 204 8.77 15.07 5.76
C HIS A 204 8.77 13.99 4.66
N TRP A 205 8.88 12.72 5.02
CA TRP A 205 8.96 11.54 4.17
C TRP A 205 10.15 11.57 3.20
N ASP A 206 10.07 12.27 2.07
CA ASP A 206 11.10 12.41 1.03
C ASP A 206 11.27 13.84 0.52
N THR A 207 10.56 14.79 1.10
CA THR A 207 10.44 16.17 0.61
C THR A 207 10.89 17.16 1.68
N TRP A 208 11.71 18.14 1.28
CA TRP A 208 12.03 19.30 2.10
C TRP A 208 10.85 20.26 2.12
N LYS A 209 10.48 20.76 3.29
CA LYS A 209 9.40 21.74 3.43
C LYS A 209 9.79 23.07 2.80
N ASP A 210 8.91 23.60 1.98
CA ASP A 210 9.06 24.90 1.31
C ASP A 210 8.22 26.01 1.97
N GLY A 211 7.42 25.67 2.98
CA GLY A 211 6.53 26.57 3.72
C GLY A 211 5.08 26.53 3.23
N THR A 212 4.77 25.78 2.18
CA THR A 212 3.37 25.59 1.72
C THR A 212 2.61 24.66 2.64
N ARG A 213 1.26 24.78 2.60
CA ARG A 213 0.26 23.90 3.20
C ARG A 213 -0.78 23.52 2.17
N ASN A 214 -1.32 22.32 2.27
CA ASN A 214 -2.49 21.91 1.49
C ASN A 214 -3.74 22.58 2.04
N HIS A 215 -4.37 23.46 1.28
CA HIS A 215 -5.59 24.14 1.65
C HIS A 215 -6.73 23.86 0.70
N LEU A 216 -7.95 23.78 1.24
CA LEU A 216 -9.17 23.56 0.48
C LEU A 216 -9.73 24.87 -0.08
N TYR A 217 -10.17 24.80 -1.35
CA TYR A 217 -10.82 25.88 -2.06
C TYR A 217 -12.11 25.39 -2.73
N TYR A 218 -13.18 26.17 -2.66
CA TYR A 218 -14.39 25.92 -3.44
C TYR A 218 -14.31 26.64 -4.78
N VAL A 219 -14.58 25.89 -5.87
CA VAL A 219 -14.68 26.40 -7.24
C VAL A 219 -16.08 26.16 -7.74
N SER A 220 -16.81 27.26 -8.05
CA SER A 220 -18.19 27.20 -8.55
C SER A 220 -18.25 26.63 -9.97
N LEU A 221 -19.19 25.72 -10.23
CA LEU A 221 -19.54 25.24 -11.57
C LEU A 221 -20.66 26.07 -12.21
N LYS A 222 -21.40 26.84 -11.40
CA LYS A 222 -22.47 27.73 -11.87
C LYS A 222 -21.93 29.08 -12.35
N GLU A 223 -20.79 29.48 -11.76
CA GLU A 223 -20.11 30.75 -12.07
C GLU A 223 -18.65 30.48 -12.42
N PRO A 224 -18.33 30.01 -13.64
CA PRO A 224 -16.98 29.53 -14.00
C PRO A 224 -15.86 30.58 -13.90
N ASN A 225 -16.22 31.86 -13.89
CA ASN A 225 -15.29 33.00 -13.77
C ASN A 225 -15.20 33.56 -12.36
N ALA A 226 -15.94 33.00 -11.37
CA ALA A 226 -15.83 33.40 -9.99
C ALA A 226 -14.46 33.02 -9.40
N LYS A 227 -13.90 33.89 -8.55
CA LYS A 227 -12.68 33.56 -7.82
C LYS A 227 -12.95 32.35 -6.91
N PRO A 228 -12.00 31.41 -6.81
CA PRO A 228 -12.09 30.33 -5.82
C PRO A 228 -12.23 30.87 -4.40
N VAL A 229 -13.12 30.28 -3.62
CA VAL A 229 -13.35 30.65 -2.21
C VAL A 229 -12.36 29.86 -1.35
N SER A 230 -11.51 30.56 -0.58
CA SER A 230 -10.63 29.92 0.40
C SER A 230 -11.45 29.40 1.58
N LEU A 231 -11.36 28.09 1.85
CA LEU A 231 -12.04 27.44 2.98
C LEU A 231 -11.15 27.35 4.23
N MET A 232 -9.86 27.60 4.08
CA MET A 232 -8.85 27.46 5.15
C MET A 232 -7.99 28.73 5.30
N ASN A 233 -8.56 29.91 5.04
CA ASN A 233 -7.82 31.15 5.11
C ASN A 233 -7.20 31.37 6.51
N GLY A 234 -5.87 31.57 6.57
CA GLY A 234 -5.11 31.74 7.82
C GLY A 234 -4.99 30.49 8.70
N PHE A 235 -5.31 29.30 8.17
CA PHE A 235 -5.25 28.05 8.90
C PHE A 235 -3.85 27.41 8.79
N ASP A 236 -3.17 27.16 9.93
CA ASP A 236 -1.82 26.54 9.95
C ASP A 236 -1.91 25.01 10.07
N GLY A 237 -2.47 24.38 9.05
CA GLY A 237 -2.60 22.93 8.95
C GLY A 237 -2.80 22.49 7.50
N ASP A 238 -2.61 21.21 7.23
CA ASP A 238 -2.77 20.59 5.91
C ASP A 238 -4.10 19.83 5.81
N CYS A 239 -4.86 20.05 4.73
CA CYS A 239 -5.92 19.18 4.25
C CYS A 239 -5.89 19.11 2.71
N PRO A 240 -5.62 17.95 2.11
CA PRO A 240 -5.31 16.64 2.73
C PRO A 240 -4.09 16.66 3.63
N THR A 241 -4.10 15.72 4.59
CA THR A 241 -3.02 15.60 5.57
C THR A 241 -1.72 15.12 4.91
N MET A 242 -0.59 15.58 5.41
CA MET A 242 0.72 15.14 4.91
C MET A 242 1.28 14.00 5.77
N PRO A 243 2.01 12.98 5.17
CA PRO A 243 2.43 12.95 3.76
C PRO A 243 1.49 12.18 2.82
N PHE A 244 0.47 11.46 3.31
CA PHE A 244 -0.27 10.46 2.52
C PHE A 244 -1.80 10.71 2.43
N GLY A 245 -2.29 11.82 2.94
CA GLY A 245 -3.72 12.15 2.87
C GLY A 245 -4.23 12.38 1.45
N GLY A 246 -5.52 12.17 1.25
CA GLY A 246 -6.21 12.33 -0.01
C GLY A 246 -7.63 12.88 0.17
N ASN A 247 -8.51 12.57 -0.78
CA ASN A 247 -9.91 13.04 -0.71
C ASN A 247 -10.72 12.45 0.46
N GLU A 248 -10.24 11.38 1.11
CA GLU A 248 -10.83 10.81 2.32
C GLU A 248 -10.74 11.74 3.54
N ASP A 249 -9.84 12.73 3.52
CA ASP A 249 -9.63 13.65 4.63
C ASP A 249 -10.69 14.76 4.72
N PHE A 250 -11.56 14.87 3.71
CA PHE A 250 -12.65 15.84 3.75
C PHE A 250 -13.93 15.33 3.13
N ALA A 251 -15.06 15.89 3.57
CA ALA A 251 -16.39 15.56 3.10
C ALA A 251 -17.23 16.84 2.92
N ILE A 252 -18.17 16.79 2.00
CA ILE A 252 -19.11 17.87 1.74
C ILE A 252 -20.48 17.46 2.26
N SER A 253 -21.17 18.36 2.98
CA SER A 253 -22.56 18.12 3.42
C SER A 253 -23.47 17.85 2.22
N LYS A 254 -24.56 17.10 2.46
CA LYS A 254 -25.48 16.71 1.41
C LYS A 254 -26.14 17.90 0.68
N ASP A 255 -26.34 19.02 1.38
CA ASP A 255 -26.86 20.25 0.82
C ASP A 255 -25.82 21.14 0.13
N GLY A 256 -24.56 20.70 0.08
CA GLY A 256 -23.45 21.40 -0.57
C GLY A 256 -22.97 22.66 0.17
N ARG A 257 -23.37 22.90 1.43
CA ARG A 257 -23.11 24.17 2.14
C ARG A 257 -21.95 24.12 3.14
N THR A 258 -21.56 22.95 3.59
CA THR A 258 -20.54 22.77 4.63
C THR A 258 -19.50 21.77 4.19
N VAL A 259 -18.22 22.07 4.42
CA VAL A 259 -17.11 21.15 4.28
C VAL A 259 -16.64 20.71 5.67
N TYR A 260 -16.50 19.41 5.87
CA TYR A 260 -15.90 18.78 7.05
C TYR A 260 -14.54 18.23 6.65
N PHE A 261 -13.50 18.46 7.45
CA PHE A 261 -12.16 18.01 7.08
C PHE A 261 -11.32 17.67 8.31
N SER A 262 -10.38 16.74 8.16
CA SER A 262 -9.38 16.37 9.15
C SER A 262 -8.11 17.18 8.92
N ALA A 263 -7.56 17.76 9.99
CA ALA A 263 -6.29 18.48 9.92
C ALA A 263 -5.60 18.54 11.28
N ARG A 264 -4.28 18.72 11.27
CA ARG A 264 -3.46 18.92 12.46
C ARG A 264 -3.03 20.38 12.57
N VAL A 265 -3.36 21.01 13.71
CA VAL A 265 -2.91 22.38 14.05
C VAL A 265 -2.12 22.31 15.33
N ALA A 266 -0.81 22.17 15.23
CA ALA A 266 0.08 22.00 16.38
C ALA A 266 1.23 23.02 16.41
N GLY A 267 1.35 23.92 15.42
CA GLY A 267 2.40 24.92 15.32
C GLY A 267 3.79 24.30 15.46
N LYS A 268 4.63 24.84 16.34
CA LYS A 268 5.99 24.30 16.57
C LYS A 268 6.05 22.90 17.17
N LYS A 269 4.94 22.37 17.68
CA LYS A 269 4.85 21.00 18.23
C LYS A 269 4.42 19.96 17.19
N GLU A 270 4.23 20.35 15.94
CA GLU A 270 3.77 19.46 14.86
C GLU A 270 4.57 18.16 14.77
N PRO A 271 5.91 18.11 14.86
CA PRO A 271 6.68 16.86 14.77
C PRO A 271 6.50 15.89 15.94
N TRP A 272 5.87 16.30 17.01
CA TRP A 272 5.57 15.48 18.20
C TRP A 272 4.08 15.22 18.40
N SER A 273 3.23 15.70 17.48
CA SER A 273 1.78 15.63 17.66
C SER A 273 1.12 14.73 16.63
N THR A 274 0.31 13.80 17.10
CA THR A 274 -0.63 13.02 16.28
C THR A 274 -2.06 13.55 16.42
N ASN A 275 -2.25 14.75 16.97
CA ASN A 275 -3.58 15.34 17.18
C ASN A 275 -4.12 15.96 15.89
N PHE A 276 -4.88 15.18 15.13
CA PHE A 276 -5.72 15.66 14.05
C PHE A 276 -7.15 15.77 14.54
N ASP A 277 -7.77 16.91 14.30
CA ASP A 277 -9.18 17.15 14.63
C ASP A 277 -10.05 17.19 13.37
N ILE A 278 -11.35 16.95 13.54
CA ILE A 278 -12.36 17.22 12.51
C ILE A 278 -12.81 18.67 12.64
N TYR A 279 -12.71 19.40 11.54
CA TYR A 279 -13.14 20.78 11.41
C TYR A 279 -14.35 20.89 10.49
N SER A 280 -15.09 22.00 10.61
CA SER A 280 -16.13 22.39 9.65
C SER A 280 -15.95 23.83 9.22
N VAL A 281 -16.34 24.12 7.96
CA VAL A 281 -16.34 25.46 7.40
C VAL A 281 -17.49 25.61 6.39
N SER A 282 -18.07 26.81 6.28
CA SER A 282 -19.06 27.11 5.22
C SER A 282 -18.41 27.01 3.84
N MET A 283 -19.16 26.57 2.83
CA MET A 283 -18.73 26.58 1.43
C MET A 283 -18.44 28.01 0.93
N ASP A 284 -19.04 29.02 1.57
CA ASP A 284 -18.78 30.45 1.31
C ASP A 284 -17.52 30.97 2.01
N GLY A 285 -16.77 30.08 2.70
CA GLY A 285 -15.60 30.42 3.51
C GLY A 285 -15.96 30.94 4.90
N GLY A 286 -15.02 31.61 5.56
CA GLY A 286 -15.22 32.22 6.87
C GLY A 286 -14.54 31.45 8.00
N GLN A 287 -15.18 31.44 9.18
CA GLN A 287 -14.58 30.86 10.38
C GLN A 287 -14.58 29.33 10.33
N VAL A 288 -13.40 28.74 10.48
CA VAL A 288 -13.22 27.29 10.68
C VAL A 288 -13.53 26.93 12.12
N LYS A 289 -14.41 25.95 12.33
CA LYS A 289 -14.82 25.46 13.65
C LYS A 289 -14.25 24.08 13.90
N ASN A 290 -13.53 23.90 15.01
CA ASN A 290 -13.08 22.59 15.49
C ASN A 290 -14.26 21.85 16.15
N LEU A 291 -14.58 20.63 15.68
CA LEU A 291 -15.69 19.81 16.15
C LEU A 291 -15.28 18.77 17.19
N THR A 292 -14.00 18.41 17.23
CA THR A 292 -13.48 17.32 18.08
C THR A 292 -12.35 17.77 19.00
N ALA A 293 -12.24 19.06 19.33
CA ALA A 293 -11.20 19.66 20.18
C ALA A 293 -11.01 19.01 21.55
N ASN A 294 -11.95 18.19 22.01
CA ASN A 294 -11.88 17.45 23.26
C ASN A 294 -11.13 16.10 23.15
N ASN A 295 -10.81 15.66 21.93
CA ASN A 295 -9.97 14.48 21.72
C ASN A 295 -8.53 14.92 21.41
N PRO A 296 -7.52 14.65 22.27
CA PRO A 296 -6.13 15.05 22.02
C PRO A 296 -5.37 14.08 21.10
N ALA A 297 -6.07 13.15 20.45
CA ALA A 297 -5.52 12.13 19.57
C ALA A 297 -6.09 12.28 18.14
N TRP A 298 -5.85 11.34 17.28
CA TRP A 298 -6.16 11.44 15.85
C TRP A 298 -7.64 11.17 15.56
N ASP A 299 -8.33 12.16 14.99
CA ASP A 299 -9.65 12.03 14.38
C ASP A 299 -9.52 12.14 12.84
N ALA A 300 -10.03 11.17 12.11
CA ALA A 300 -9.79 11.03 10.67
C ALA A 300 -11.03 10.57 9.88
N GLN A 301 -10.98 10.78 8.58
CA GLN A 301 -11.92 10.26 7.58
C GLN A 301 -13.37 10.60 7.91
N PRO A 302 -13.76 11.88 7.85
CA PRO A 302 -15.15 12.30 8.03
C PRO A 302 -16.02 11.82 6.87
N VAL A 303 -17.17 11.19 7.16
CA VAL A 303 -18.11 10.68 6.15
C VAL A 303 -19.54 11.05 6.52
N ILE A 304 -20.25 11.75 5.64
CA ILE A 304 -21.63 12.17 5.84
C ILE A 304 -22.60 11.02 5.58
N SER A 305 -23.59 10.85 6.45
CA SER A 305 -24.66 9.87 6.26
C SER A 305 -25.51 10.15 5.01
N PRO A 306 -26.15 9.12 4.41
CA PRO A 306 -26.97 9.30 3.22
C PRO A 306 -28.13 10.27 3.37
N ASP A 307 -28.68 10.43 4.58
CA ASP A 307 -29.73 11.42 4.92
C ASP A 307 -29.15 12.81 5.19
N GLY A 308 -27.83 12.96 5.39
CA GLY A 308 -27.15 14.21 5.66
C GLY A 308 -27.21 14.66 7.12
N THR A 309 -27.76 13.85 8.04
CA THR A 309 -27.98 14.24 9.45
C THR A 309 -26.81 13.88 10.38
N LYS A 310 -25.93 13.01 9.97
CA LYS A 310 -24.83 12.48 10.81
C LYS A 310 -23.49 12.53 10.09
N LEU A 311 -22.43 12.65 10.90
CA LEU A 311 -21.04 12.53 10.49
C LEU A 311 -20.43 11.31 11.18
N ALA A 312 -19.98 10.30 10.43
CA ALA A 312 -19.14 9.23 10.96
C ALA A 312 -17.68 9.59 10.76
N TYR A 313 -16.82 9.20 11.70
CA TYR A 313 -15.38 9.37 11.61
C TYR A 313 -14.64 8.33 12.45
N LYS A 314 -13.35 8.18 12.20
CA LYS A 314 -12.44 7.31 12.98
C LYS A 314 -11.75 8.15 14.04
N ALA A 315 -11.53 7.60 15.24
CA ALA A 315 -10.90 8.31 16.34
C ALA A 315 -9.94 7.40 17.12
N MET A 316 -8.71 7.84 17.30
CA MET A 316 -7.78 7.27 18.27
C MET A 316 -8.04 7.84 19.66
N LYS A 317 -7.44 7.22 20.68
CA LYS A 317 -7.62 7.64 22.08
C LYS A 317 -6.33 8.17 22.70
N ARG A 318 -5.16 7.69 22.25
CA ARG A 318 -3.87 7.99 22.86
C ARG A 318 -3.10 9.00 22.03
N PRO A 319 -2.85 10.22 22.52
CA PRO A 319 -2.06 11.23 21.82
C PRO A 319 -0.59 10.77 21.70
N GLY A 320 0.04 11.05 20.56
CA GLY A 320 1.43 10.70 20.28
C GLY A 320 1.64 9.26 19.80
N TYR A 321 0.60 8.43 19.74
CA TYR A 321 0.69 7.04 19.29
C TYR A 321 -0.05 6.81 17.97
N GLU A 322 0.66 6.74 16.87
CA GLU A 322 0.08 6.57 15.53
C GLU A 322 -0.43 5.16 15.22
N ALA A 323 -0.07 4.16 16.04
CA ALA A 323 -0.58 2.79 15.95
C ALA A 323 -1.70 2.49 16.97
N ASP A 324 -2.26 3.53 17.60
CA ASP A 324 -3.45 3.36 18.43
C ASP A 324 -4.64 2.91 17.58
N ARG A 325 -5.57 2.24 18.22
CA ARG A 325 -6.75 1.70 17.55
C ARG A 325 -7.70 2.82 17.12
N PHE A 326 -8.02 2.88 15.82
CA PHE A 326 -9.11 3.68 15.33
C PHE A 326 -10.46 3.09 15.74
N GLN A 327 -11.12 3.76 16.67
CA GLN A 327 -12.51 3.53 17.05
C GLN A 327 -13.45 4.27 16.09
N LEU A 328 -14.71 3.87 16.07
CA LEU A 328 -15.73 4.49 15.25
C LEU A 328 -16.59 5.43 16.08
N LYS A 329 -16.80 6.63 15.58
CA LYS A 329 -17.62 7.67 16.17
C LYS A 329 -18.69 8.11 15.20
N VAL A 330 -19.87 8.44 15.72
CA VAL A 330 -20.97 9.05 14.95
C VAL A 330 -21.44 10.30 15.70
N MET A 331 -21.33 11.44 15.04
CA MET A 331 -21.81 12.73 15.50
C MET A 331 -23.16 13.05 14.88
N ASP A 332 -24.12 13.46 15.68
CA ASP A 332 -25.36 14.08 15.22
C ASP A 332 -25.09 15.54 14.87
N LEU A 333 -25.29 15.93 13.63
CA LEU A 333 -24.91 17.26 13.13
C LEU A 333 -25.79 18.40 13.66
N ALA A 334 -27.03 18.12 14.09
CA ALA A 334 -27.91 19.12 14.64
C ALA A 334 -27.58 19.47 16.10
N THR A 335 -27.17 18.47 16.88
CA THR A 335 -26.91 18.61 18.32
C THR A 335 -25.44 18.69 18.68
N GLY A 336 -24.57 18.17 17.81
CA GLY A 336 -23.12 17.95 18.09
C GLY A 336 -22.85 16.75 19.02
N GLY A 337 -23.90 16.00 19.39
CA GLY A 337 -23.77 14.81 20.25
C GLY A 337 -23.02 13.68 19.55
N VAL A 338 -22.00 13.10 20.21
CA VAL A 338 -21.16 12.03 19.69
C VAL A 338 -21.47 10.72 20.38
N SER A 339 -21.61 9.65 19.60
CA SER A 339 -21.80 8.28 20.08
C SER A 339 -20.67 7.37 19.61
N ASP A 340 -20.25 6.46 20.52
CA ASP A 340 -19.33 5.40 20.18
C ASP A 340 -20.06 4.26 19.47
N VAL A 341 -19.45 3.71 18.42
CA VAL A 341 -19.98 2.58 17.68
C VAL A 341 -19.06 1.38 17.87
N ALA A 342 -19.62 0.25 18.34
CA ALA A 342 -18.89 -0.98 18.60
C ALA A 342 -17.63 -0.78 19.49
N ALA A 343 -17.74 -0.03 20.58
CA ALA A 343 -16.62 0.42 21.43
C ALA A 343 -15.73 -0.72 21.97
N THR A 344 -16.30 -1.90 22.17
CA THR A 344 -15.58 -3.09 22.67
C THR A 344 -14.88 -3.90 21.59
N TRP A 345 -15.07 -3.53 20.33
CA TRP A 345 -14.42 -4.26 19.21
C TRP A 345 -12.91 -3.96 19.17
N ASP A 346 -12.12 -5.02 19.23
CA ASP A 346 -10.66 -4.92 19.36
C ASP A 346 -9.92 -5.09 18.02
N ARG A 347 -10.32 -4.30 17.03
CA ARG A 347 -9.61 -4.13 15.75
C ARG A 347 -9.66 -2.66 15.35
N SER A 348 -8.70 -2.21 14.57
CA SER A 348 -8.61 -0.86 14.03
C SER A 348 -9.37 -0.76 12.71
N ALA A 349 -10.25 0.24 12.58
CA ALA A 349 -10.94 0.51 11.33
C ALA A 349 -9.96 1.15 10.31
N ALA A 350 -9.75 0.51 9.16
CA ALA A 350 -8.88 1.03 8.09
C ALA A 350 -9.65 1.98 7.17
N SER A 351 -10.74 1.53 6.55
CA SER A 351 -11.65 2.37 5.75
C SER A 351 -13.00 2.54 6.43
N LEU A 352 -13.75 3.57 6.04
CA LEU A 352 -15.06 3.89 6.61
C LEU A 352 -16.01 4.37 5.52
N ALA A 353 -17.20 3.77 5.45
CA ALA A 353 -18.31 4.22 4.61
C ALA A 353 -19.64 3.96 5.32
N TRP A 354 -20.71 4.69 4.93
CA TRP A 354 -22.06 4.37 5.31
C TRP A 354 -22.65 3.29 4.41
N SER A 355 -23.50 2.42 4.97
CA SER A 355 -24.40 1.62 4.15
C SER A 355 -25.39 2.52 3.41
N ARG A 356 -25.86 2.10 2.24
CA ARG A 356 -26.80 2.88 1.41
C ARG A 356 -28.09 3.30 2.14
N ASP A 357 -28.55 2.47 3.07
CA ASP A 357 -29.75 2.74 3.87
C ASP A 357 -29.48 3.59 5.13
N GLY A 358 -28.21 3.96 5.38
CA GLY A 358 -27.80 4.77 6.53
C GLY A 358 -27.90 4.08 7.89
N LYS A 359 -28.18 2.76 7.94
CA LYS A 359 -28.39 2.04 9.20
C LYS A 359 -27.13 1.36 9.74
N SER A 360 -26.09 1.26 8.92
CA SER A 360 -24.85 0.59 9.28
C SER A 360 -23.63 1.38 8.79
N LEU A 361 -22.49 1.12 9.43
CA LEU A 361 -21.18 1.48 8.88
C LEU A 361 -20.58 0.26 8.19
N LEU A 362 -19.91 0.49 7.08
CA LEU A 362 -19.10 -0.47 6.34
C LEU A 362 -17.64 -0.07 6.53
N ILE A 363 -16.82 -1.02 6.98
CA ILE A 363 -15.41 -0.77 7.25
C ILE A 363 -14.56 -1.92 6.73
N THR A 364 -13.30 -1.63 6.42
CA THR A 364 -12.28 -2.69 6.32
C THR A 364 -11.41 -2.69 7.57
N ALA A 365 -10.88 -3.85 7.92
CA ALA A 365 -9.96 -4.00 9.04
C ALA A 365 -9.09 -5.25 8.89
N ASP A 366 -7.87 -5.17 9.43
CA ASP A 366 -7.02 -6.34 9.60
C ASP A 366 -7.57 -7.23 10.70
N ASP A 367 -7.66 -8.53 10.41
CA ASP A 367 -8.15 -9.55 11.34
C ASP A 367 -7.47 -10.89 11.08
N ILE A 368 -6.51 -11.24 11.92
CA ILE A 368 -5.72 -12.48 11.89
C ILE A 368 -5.13 -12.74 10.49
N GLY A 369 -4.32 -11.78 10.01
CA GLY A 369 -3.63 -11.87 8.72
C GLY A 369 -4.54 -11.75 7.49
N LYS A 370 -5.78 -11.31 7.66
CA LYS A 370 -6.72 -11.00 6.56
C LYS A 370 -7.15 -9.54 6.65
N HIS A 371 -7.49 -8.93 5.52
CA HIS A 371 -8.07 -7.60 5.49
C HIS A 371 -9.53 -7.70 5.07
N ARG A 372 -10.44 -7.67 6.05
CA ARG A 372 -11.85 -8.03 5.86
C ARG A 372 -12.75 -6.82 5.68
N LEU A 373 -13.80 -6.98 4.88
CA LEU A 373 -14.96 -6.07 4.90
C LEU A 373 -15.94 -6.49 5.98
N LEU A 374 -16.36 -5.53 6.80
CA LEU A 374 -17.26 -5.72 7.94
C LEU A 374 -18.43 -4.74 7.85
N ARG A 375 -19.59 -5.14 8.35
CA ARG A 375 -20.77 -4.28 8.58
C ARG A 375 -21.01 -4.15 10.07
N ILE A 376 -21.26 -2.93 10.52
CA ILE A 376 -21.58 -2.62 11.92
C ILE A 376 -22.96 -1.97 11.96
N ASP A 377 -23.94 -2.65 12.56
CA ASP A 377 -25.29 -2.12 12.76
C ASP A 377 -25.28 -1.03 13.84
N LEU A 378 -25.79 0.15 13.52
CA LEU A 378 -25.73 1.30 14.42
C LEU A 378 -26.67 1.18 15.64
N LYS A 379 -27.74 0.42 15.51
CA LYS A 379 -28.71 0.25 16.61
C LYS A 379 -28.24 -0.77 17.65
N THR A 380 -27.63 -1.86 17.17
CA THR A 380 -27.24 -3.00 18.02
C THR A 380 -25.75 -3.08 18.30
N SER A 381 -24.93 -2.31 17.57
CA SER A 381 -23.47 -2.42 17.54
C SER A 381 -22.99 -3.81 17.11
N THR A 382 -23.84 -4.61 16.47
CA THR A 382 -23.47 -5.94 15.97
C THR A 382 -22.52 -5.82 14.79
N ILE A 383 -21.42 -6.54 14.86
CA ILE A 383 -20.40 -6.63 13.81
C ILE A 383 -20.62 -7.91 13.03
N THR A 384 -20.73 -7.79 11.72
CA THR A 384 -20.91 -8.92 10.79
C THR A 384 -19.82 -8.89 9.73
N ALA A 385 -19.06 -9.97 9.60
CA ALA A 385 -18.13 -10.12 8.50
C ALA A 385 -18.90 -10.26 7.17
N LEU A 386 -18.52 -9.47 6.18
CA LEU A 386 -19.05 -9.53 4.82
C LEU A 386 -18.09 -10.23 3.85
N SER A 387 -16.83 -10.45 4.21
CA SER A 387 -15.85 -11.22 3.44
C SER A 387 -15.19 -12.30 4.30
N THR A 388 -14.66 -13.36 3.66
CA THR A 388 -14.00 -14.49 4.35
C THR A 388 -12.48 -14.35 4.39
N ASP A 389 -11.80 -14.71 3.30
CA ASP A 389 -10.36 -14.94 3.24
C ASP A 389 -9.65 -14.02 2.25
N ALA A 390 -10.21 -12.83 2.03
CA ALA A 390 -9.68 -11.90 1.05
C ALA A 390 -8.90 -10.76 1.71
N HIS A 391 -7.98 -10.18 0.95
CA HIS A 391 -7.51 -8.83 1.17
C HIS A 391 -8.43 -7.89 0.38
N MET A 392 -9.31 -7.18 1.08
CA MET A 392 -10.29 -6.27 0.49
C MET A 392 -9.65 -4.90 0.24
N ASP A 393 -9.20 -4.66 -0.99
CA ASP A 393 -8.51 -3.42 -1.35
C ASP A 393 -9.47 -2.21 -1.48
N ALA A 394 -10.66 -2.44 -2.02
CA ALA A 394 -11.71 -1.42 -2.16
C ALA A 394 -13.09 -2.06 -2.29
N PHE A 395 -14.14 -1.32 -1.96
CA PHE A 395 -15.52 -1.77 -2.13
C PHE A 395 -16.48 -0.62 -2.42
N ALA A 396 -17.61 -0.95 -3.06
CA ALA A 396 -18.76 -0.08 -3.24
C ALA A 396 -20.05 -0.87 -3.04
N GLU A 397 -20.94 -0.43 -2.15
CA GLU A 397 -22.28 -1.00 -2.01
C GLU A 397 -23.20 -0.41 -3.09
N THR A 398 -23.89 -1.27 -3.84
CA THR A 398 -24.78 -0.92 -4.95
C THR A 398 -26.22 -1.39 -4.66
N PRO A 399 -27.23 -0.96 -5.44
CA PRO A 399 -28.60 -1.52 -5.30
C PRO A 399 -28.70 -3.03 -5.51
N LYS A 400 -27.69 -3.64 -6.18
CA LYS A 400 -27.68 -5.07 -6.52
C LYS A 400 -26.77 -5.92 -5.64
N GLY A 401 -26.03 -5.33 -4.73
CA GLY A 401 -25.01 -5.98 -3.89
C GLY A 401 -23.73 -5.16 -3.83
N PHE A 402 -22.59 -5.82 -3.86
CA PHE A 402 -21.27 -5.15 -3.79
C PHE A 402 -20.49 -5.33 -5.08
N VAL A 403 -19.79 -4.27 -5.47
CA VAL A 403 -18.63 -4.31 -6.37
C VAL A 403 -17.39 -4.07 -5.52
N PHE A 404 -16.38 -4.90 -5.65
CA PHE A 404 -15.21 -4.81 -4.79
C PHE A 404 -13.93 -5.22 -5.52
N GLN A 405 -12.83 -4.72 -5.03
CA GLN A 405 -11.48 -5.04 -5.46
C GLN A 405 -10.84 -5.93 -4.39
N LYS A 406 -10.28 -7.04 -4.82
CA LYS A 406 -9.71 -8.06 -3.94
C LYS A 406 -8.40 -8.59 -4.50
N SER A 407 -7.39 -8.71 -3.62
CA SER A 407 -6.10 -9.34 -3.87
C SER A 407 -5.80 -10.44 -2.84
N GLY A 408 -4.61 -11.02 -2.89
CA GLY A 408 -4.09 -11.98 -1.91
C GLY A 408 -2.72 -12.51 -2.32
N LEU A 409 -2.10 -13.32 -1.48
CA LEU A 409 -0.80 -13.94 -1.78
C LEU A 409 -0.79 -14.77 -3.07
N SER A 410 -1.98 -15.20 -3.55
CA SER A 410 -2.12 -15.95 -4.80
C SER A 410 -2.22 -15.10 -6.06
N GLY A 411 -2.35 -13.78 -5.95
CA GLY A 411 -2.44 -12.91 -7.13
C GLY A 411 -2.80 -11.47 -6.85
N PRO A 412 -2.55 -10.57 -7.83
CA PRO A 412 -2.86 -9.16 -7.74
C PRO A 412 -4.37 -8.90 -7.78
N ALA A 413 -4.72 -7.66 -7.46
CA ALA A 413 -6.11 -7.21 -7.41
C ALA A 413 -6.88 -7.41 -8.73
N GLN A 414 -8.12 -7.90 -8.59
CA GLN A 414 -9.14 -7.94 -9.64
C GLN A 414 -10.44 -7.35 -9.09
N LEU A 415 -11.33 -6.91 -9.99
CA LEU A 415 -12.67 -6.48 -9.63
C LEU A 415 -13.65 -7.66 -9.64
N TYR A 416 -14.56 -7.64 -8.68
CA TYR A 416 -15.59 -8.65 -8.49
C TYR A 416 -16.96 -8.00 -8.26
N ALA A 417 -18.02 -8.71 -8.63
CA ALA A 417 -19.38 -8.42 -8.19
C ALA A 417 -19.87 -9.54 -7.28
N SER A 418 -20.47 -9.22 -6.15
CA SER A 418 -21.07 -10.20 -5.25
C SER A 418 -22.28 -10.87 -5.89
N ALA A 419 -22.55 -12.11 -5.51
CA ALA A 419 -23.83 -12.73 -5.82
C ALA A 419 -24.98 -11.92 -5.13
N PRO A 420 -26.18 -11.87 -5.75
CA PRO A 420 -27.32 -11.19 -5.15
C PRO A 420 -27.64 -11.75 -3.75
N LYS A 421 -27.80 -10.86 -2.77
CA LYS A 421 -28.11 -11.20 -1.36
C LYS A 421 -27.09 -12.16 -0.70
N ALA A 422 -25.85 -12.21 -1.20
CA ALA A 422 -24.79 -12.99 -0.58
C ALA A 422 -24.56 -12.52 0.87
N LYS A 423 -24.44 -13.46 1.81
CA LYS A 423 -24.03 -13.15 3.19
C LYS A 423 -22.55 -12.77 3.26
N LEU A 424 -21.73 -13.49 2.49
CA LEU A 424 -20.31 -13.24 2.31
C LEU A 424 -20.09 -12.87 0.84
N ILE A 425 -19.68 -11.64 0.58
CA ILE A 425 -19.68 -11.06 -0.77
C ILE A 425 -18.65 -11.68 -1.71
N ASP A 426 -17.62 -12.28 -1.18
CA ASP A 426 -16.53 -12.93 -1.92
C ASP A 426 -16.86 -14.39 -2.28
N GLN A 427 -17.86 -15.00 -1.63
CA GLN A 427 -18.34 -16.35 -1.97
C GLN A 427 -19.27 -16.34 -3.18
N GLY A 428 -18.90 -17.08 -4.22
CA GLY A 428 -19.65 -17.12 -5.47
C GLY A 428 -19.65 -15.79 -6.24
N ALA A 429 -18.71 -14.90 -5.95
CA ALA A 429 -18.57 -13.64 -6.64
C ALA A 429 -18.15 -13.84 -8.10
N THR A 430 -18.67 -12.99 -8.97
CA THR A 430 -18.30 -12.97 -10.40
C THR A 430 -17.07 -12.08 -10.60
N VAL A 431 -16.03 -12.61 -11.24
CA VAL A 431 -14.87 -11.82 -11.67
C VAL A 431 -15.31 -10.88 -12.80
N LEU A 432 -15.03 -9.59 -12.63
CA LEU A 432 -15.42 -8.55 -13.58
C LEU A 432 -14.30 -8.19 -14.56
N THR A 433 -13.03 -8.40 -14.18
CA THR A 433 -11.85 -8.00 -14.97
C THR A 433 -10.96 -9.19 -15.27
N GLN A 434 -10.20 -9.10 -16.37
CA GLN A 434 -9.22 -10.11 -16.78
C GLN A 434 -7.82 -9.46 -16.94
N VAL A 435 -7.55 -8.45 -16.17
CA VAL A 435 -6.23 -7.81 -16.13
C VAL A 435 -5.18 -8.82 -15.70
N ASN A 436 -4.02 -8.85 -16.36
CA ASN A 436 -2.96 -9.84 -16.14
C ASN A 436 -3.34 -11.30 -16.45
N ALA A 437 -4.14 -11.54 -17.49
CA ALA A 437 -4.57 -12.89 -17.88
C ALA A 437 -3.40 -13.87 -18.12
N SER A 438 -2.22 -13.40 -18.45
CA SER A 438 -0.98 -14.20 -18.61
C SER A 438 -0.54 -14.91 -17.33
N LEU A 439 -1.00 -14.47 -16.15
CA LEU A 439 -0.67 -15.13 -14.88
C LEU A 439 -1.19 -16.56 -14.79
N LYS A 440 -2.21 -16.94 -15.58
CA LYS A 440 -2.68 -18.33 -15.68
C LYS A 440 -1.56 -19.30 -16.10
N ASP A 441 -0.54 -18.82 -16.83
CA ASP A 441 0.58 -19.58 -17.34
C ASP A 441 1.80 -19.55 -16.40
N LYS A 442 1.68 -18.88 -15.23
CA LYS A 442 2.71 -18.81 -14.21
C LYS A 442 2.43 -19.76 -13.06
N ALA A 443 3.50 -20.34 -12.52
CA ALA A 443 3.48 -21.15 -11.32
C ALA A 443 3.76 -20.29 -10.10
N PHE A 444 2.88 -20.34 -9.12
CA PHE A 444 3.02 -19.70 -7.82
C PHE A 444 3.34 -20.75 -6.74
N GLY A 445 4.04 -20.32 -5.70
CA GLY A 445 4.24 -21.13 -4.51
C GLY A 445 2.92 -21.32 -3.75
N ALA A 446 2.56 -22.55 -3.44
CA ALA A 446 1.47 -22.83 -2.52
C ALA A 446 1.84 -22.31 -1.13
N TYR A 447 0.87 -21.73 -0.42
CA TYR A 447 1.10 -21.17 0.91
C TYR A 447 0.05 -21.62 1.91
N GLU A 448 0.41 -21.53 3.19
CA GLU A 448 -0.53 -21.70 4.30
C GLU A 448 -0.21 -20.75 5.43
N GLN A 449 -1.24 -20.34 6.17
CA GLN A 449 -1.08 -19.66 7.45
C GLN A 449 -0.89 -20.70 8.54
N PHE A 450 0.03 -20.46 9.46
CA PHE A 450 0.24 -21.30 10.65
C PHE A 450 0.27 -20.43 11.90
N SER A 451 0.13 -21.06 13.06
CA SER A 451 0.28 -20.38 14.35
C SER A 451 1.10 -21.24 15.32
N PHE A 452 1.71 -20.58 16.29
CA PHE A 452 2.54 -21.18 17.31
C PHE A 452 2.49 -20.33 18.60
N PRO A 453 2.86 -20.89 19.77
CA PRO A 453 3.00 -20.11 21.00
C PRO A 453 4.28 -19.26 20.93
N GLY A 454 4.10 -17.94 20.89
CA GLY A 454 5.18 -16.95 20.85
C GLY A 454 5.61 -16.45 22.23
N TRP A 455 5.98 -15.15 22.30
CA TRP A 455 6.24 -14.48 23.57
C TRP A 455 5.02 -14.58 24.49
N ASN A 456 5.26 -14.69 25.79
CA ASN A 456 4.20 -14.85 26.79
C ASN A 456 3.26 -16.05 26.54
N ASN A 457 3.67 -17.00 25.69
CA ASN A 457 2.84 -18.14 25.26
C ASN A 457 1.55 -17.74 24.53
N GLU A 458 1.50 -16.53 23.96
CA GLU A 458 0.39 -16.05 23.15
C GLU A 458 0.46 -16.62 21.73
N ALA A 459 -0.71 -16.70 21.05
CA ALA A 459 -0.78 -17.20 19.67
C ALA A 459 -0.18 -16.17 18.71
N VAL A 460 0.92 -16.52 18.07
CA VAL A 460 1.57 -15.77 17.00
C VAL A 460 1.32 -16.47 15.68
N TYR A 461 1.09 -15.69 14.63
CA TYR A 461 0.74 -16.20 13.30
C TYR A 461 1.86 -15.94 12.30
N GLY A 462 1.91 -16.77 11.29
CA GLY A 462 2.86 -16.62 10.19
C GLY A 462 2.37 -17.28 8.92
N TYR A 463 3.11 -17.06 7.83
CA TYR A 463 2.86 -17.71 6.56
C TYR A 463 4.11 -18.48 6.13
N VAL A 464 3.89 -19.64 5.51
CA VAL A 464 4.91 -20.41 4.82
C VAL A 464 4.53 -20.59 3.37
N LEU A 465 5.48 -20.38 2.45
CA LEU A 465 5.29 -20.63 1.04
C LEU A 465 6.25 -21.71 0.56
N LYS A 466 5.75 -22.64 -0.24
CA LYS A 466 6.55 -23.57 -1.02
C LYS A 466 7.15 -22.86 -2.23
N PRO A 467 8.34 -23.23 -2.71
CA PRO A 467 8.82 -22.73 -4.00
C PRO A 467 7.88 -23.13 -5.16
N ALA A 468 7.83 -22.34 -6.22
CA ALA A 468 6.95 -22.60 -7.36
C ALA A 468 7.24 -23.92 -8.07
N ASN A 469 8.49 -24.40 -8.00
CA ASN A 469 8.96 -25.68 -8.54
C ASN A 469 9.05 -26.78 -7.47
N TYR A 470 8.21 -26.71 -6.44
CA TYR A 470 8.20 -27.66 -5.33
C TYR A 470 8.12 -29.11 -5.80
N THR A 471 8.99 -29.93 -5.25
CA THR A 471 9.00 -31.39 -5.40
C THR A 471 9.00 -32.02 -4.01
N GLU A 472 8.12 -32.97 -3.80
CA GLU A 472 8.01 -33.67 -2.52
C GLU A 472 9.33 -34.36 -2.14
N GLY A 473 9.69 -34.30 -0.86
CA GLY A 473 10.92 -34.90 -0.34
C GLY A 473 12.20 -34.05 -0.54
N LYS A 474 12.15 -33.01 -1.38
CA LYS A 474 13.28 -32.07 -1.56
C LYS A 474 13.25 -30.98 -0.49
N LYS A 475 14.43 -30.58 0.01
CA LYS A 475 14.62 -29.42 0.87
C LYS A 475 15.04 -28.19 0.04
N TYR A 476 14.59 -27.02 0.49
CA TYR A 476 14.81 -25.77 -0.21
C TYR A 476 15.39 -24.71 0.73
N PRO A 477 16.31 -23.87 0.25
CA PRO A 477 16.84 -22.77 1.04
C PRO A 477 15.71 -21.81 1.43
N VAL A 478 15.83 -21.18 2.61
CA VAL A 478 14.78 -20.41 3.23
C VAL A 478 15.06 -18.91 3.17
N ALA A 479 14.15 -18.15 2.58
CA ALA A 479 14.07 -16.71 2.73
C ALA A 479 13.15 -16.40 3.92
N PHE A 480 13.71 -15.95 5.03
CA PHE A 480 12.99 -15.52 6.23
C PHE A 480 12.77 -14.03 6.15
N LEU A 481 11.52 -13.61 5.86
CA LEU A 481 11.15 -12.22 5.67
C LEU A 481 10.62 -11.63 6.99
N ILE A 482 11.12 -10.44 7.35
CA ILE A 482 10.73 -9.69 8.56
C ILE A 482 10.14 -8.36 8.12
N HIS A 483 8.87 -8.10 8.45
CA HIS A 483 8.19 -6.88 8.01
C HIS A 483 8.64 -5.63 8.77
N GLY A 484 8.41 -4.47 8.16
CA GLY A 484 8.59 -3.16 8.76
C GLY A 484 7.36 -2.69 9.54
N GLY A 485 7.41 -1.48 10.01
CA GLY A 485 6.44 -0.85 10.89
C GLY A 485 7.17 -0.26 12.10
N PRO A 486 7.14 -0.91 13.28
CA PRO A 486 6.84 -2.34 13.52
C PRO A 486 5.37 -2.71 13.47
N GLN A 487 4.47 -1.75 13.71
CA GLN A 487 3.02 -1.96 13.65
C GLN A 487 2.57 -2.09 12.18
N GLY A 488 2.51 -3.33 11.73
CA GLY A 488 2.14 -3.75 10.39
C GLY A 488 1.81 -5.23 10.37
N SER A 489 1.58 -5.82 9.22
CA SER A 489 1.39 -7.26 9.03
C SER A 489 1.79 -7.63 7.62
N PHE A 490 2.32 -8.83 7.41
CA PHE A 490 2.42 -9.38 6.06
C PHE A 490 1.03 -9.63 5.48
N GLY A 491 0.16 -10.29 6.26
CA GLY A 491 -1.18 -10.64 5.85
C GLY A 491 -1.25 -11.47 4.58
N ASP A 492 -2.48 -11.84 4.18
CA ASP A 492 -2.76 -12.45 2.88
C ASP A 492 -3.00 -11.34 1.85
N ALA A 493 -1.91 -10.60 1.51
CA ALA A 493 -1.95 -9.43 0.65
C ALA A 493 -0.96 -9.55 -0.52
N TRP A 494 -1.30 -8.94 -1.66
CA TRP A 494 -0.37 -8.81 -2.79
C TRP A 494 0.49 -7.57 -2.62
N SER A 495 1.81 -7.76 -2.60
CA SER A 495 2.78 -6.66 -2.56
C SER A 495 3.50 -6.53 -3.91
N TYR A 496 3.73 -5.29 -4.35
CA TYR A 496 4.57 -4.98 -5.51
C TYR A 496 6.02 -4.62 -5.13
N ARG A 497 6.37 -4.77 -3.84
CA ARG A 497 7.72 -4.52 -3.31
C ARG A 497 8.29 -5.79 -2.68
N TRP A 498 7.83 -6.15 -1.51
CA TRP A 498 8.21 -7.37 -0.77
C TRP A 498 7.19 -8.48 -1.06
N ASN A 499 7.27 -9.06 -2.26
CA ASN A 499 6.33 -10.11 -2.68
C ASN A 499 6.93 -11.50 -2.46
N PRO A 500 6.40 -12.32 -1.54
CA PRO A 500 6.93 -13.64 -1.25
C PRO A 500 6.87 -14.60 -2.45
N GLN A 501 5.97 -14.38 -3.39
CA GLN A 501 5.88 -15.20 -4.59
C GLN A 501 7.08 -15.03 -5.54
N THR A 502 7.75 -13.86 -5.51
CA THR A 502 8.97 -13.67 -6.31
C THR A 502 10.12 -14.52 -5.77
N TYR A 503 10.21 -14.70 -4.45
CA TYR A 503 11.17 -15.63 -3.82
C TYR A 503 10.81 -17.08 -4.12
N ALA A 504 9.53 -17.43 -4.01
CA ALA A 504 9.04 -18.75 -4.37
C ALA A 504 9.33 -19.09 -5.84
N GLY A 505 9.19 -18.11 -6.75
CA GLY A 505 9.51 -18.22 -8.17
C GLY A 505 11.00 -18.40 -8.46
N GLN A 506 11.87 -17.90 -7.56
CA GLN A 506 13.33 -18.12 -7.60
C GLN A 506 13.75 -19.42 -6.90
N GLY A 507 12.80 -20.24 -6.43
CA GLY A 507 13.05 -21.54 -5.84
C GLY A 507 13.34 -21.54 -4.35
N TYR A 508 13.11 -20.43 -3.65
CA TYR A 508 13.21 -20.36 -2.19
C TYR A 508 11.90 -20.79 -1.53
N ALA A 509 11.98 -21.47 -0.42
CA ALA A 509 10.89 -21.52 0.54
C ALA A 509 10.86 -20.21 1.32
N VAL A 510 9.65 -19.69 1.66
CA VAL A 510 9.53 -18.43 2.36
C VAL A 510 8.84 -18.65 3.71
N VAL A 511 9.35 -18.00 4.75
CA VAL A 511 8.73 -17.94 6.07
C VAL A 511 8.54 -16.48 6.45
N MET A 512 7.35 -16.12 6.91
CA MET A 512 6.98 -14.77 7.38
C MET A 512 6.26 -14.91 8.72
N ILE A 513 6.58 -14.05 9.69
CA ILE A 513 5.98 -14.07 11.03
C ILE A 513 5.41 -12.69 11.32
N ASP A 514 4.16 -12.61 11.77
CA ASP A 514 3.54 -11.43 12.34
C ASP A 514 3.77 -11.43 13.86
N PHE A 515 4.91 -10.92 14.27
CA PHE A 515 5.41 -10.88 15.66
C PHE A 515 4.62 -9.88 16.50
N HIS A 516 4.76 -9.93 17.84
CA HIS A 516 4.19 -8.93 18.75
C HIS A 516 4.59 -7.52 18.35
N GLY A 517 3.59 -6.65 18.17
CA GLY A 517 3.69 -5.36 17.48
C GLY A 517 2.85 -5.31 16.20
N SER A 518 2.61 -6.47 15.55
CA SER A 518 1.84 -6.53 14.32
C SER A 518 0.36 -6.15 14.53
N THR A 519 -0.27 -5.62 13.47
CA THR A 519 -1.70 -5.24 13.45
C THR A 519 -2.61 -6.43 13.15
N GLY A 520 -3.89 -6.30 13.53
CA GLY A 520 -4.90 -7.32 13.23
C GLY A 520 -5.04 -8.43 14.27
N TYR A 521 -4.27 -8.38 15.36
CA TYR A 521 -4.28 -9.39 16.44
C TYR A 521 -4.82 -8.86 17.78
N GLY A 522 -5.34 -7.64 17.80
CA GLY A 522 -5.80 -6.91 18.96
C GLY A 522 -4.81 -5.84 19.43
N GLN A 523 -5.33 -4.82 20.13
CA GLN A 523 -4.51 -3.67 20.51
C GLN A 523 -3.40 -4.06 21.51
N ALA A 524 -3.66 -4.98 22.42
CA ALA A 524 -2.65 -5.45 23.36
C ALA A 524 -1.46 -6.12 22.64
N PHE A 525 -1.72 -6.89 21.59
CA PHE A 525 -0.69 -7.51 20.77
C PHE A 525 0.15 -6.45 20.04
N THR A 526 -0.52 -5.42 19.50
CA THR A 526 0.15 -4.29 18.84
C THR A 526 0.99 -3.48 19.82
N ASP A 527 0.46 -3.21 21.02
CA ASP A 527 1.15 -2.42 22.05
C ASP A 527 2.34 -3.16 22.68
N ALA A 528 2.37 -4.48 22.60
CA ALA A 528 3.40 -5.30 23.25
C ALA A 528 4.83 -4.96 22.85
N ILE A 529 5.02 -4.31 21.68
CA ILE A 529 6.34 -3.92 21.19
C ILE A 529 6.85 -2.60 21.79
N ASN A 530 5.96 -1.75 22.32
CA ASN A 530 6.35 -0.44 22.84
C ASN A 530 7.40 -0.60 23.95
N GLU A 531 8.55 0.08 23.81
CA GLU A 531 9.75 -0.06 24.65
C GLU A 531 10.41 -1.46 24.62
N HIS A 532 10.02 -2.35 23.67
CA HIS A 532 10.44 -3.75 23.58
C HIS A 532 10.83 -4.17 22.15
N TRP A 533 11.48 -3.30 21.41
CA TRP A 533 11.78 -3.52 19.99
C TRP A 533 12.64 -4.74 19.69
N GLY A 534 13.55 -5.13 20.61
CA GLY A 534 14.57 -6.15 20.35
C GLY A 534 14.41 -7.44 21.17
N ASP A 535 13.42 -7.57 22.07
CA ASP A 535 13.22 -8.76 22.89
C ASP A 535 11.96 -9.55 22.50
N ARG A 536 10.76 -9.01 22.69
CA ARG A 536 9.49 -9.73 22.44
C ARG A 536 9.32 -10.15 20.98
N PRO A 537 9.51 -9.26 19.98
CA PRO A 537 9.49 -9.67 18.59
C PRO A 537 10.59 -10.66 18.21
N LEU A 538 11.78 -10.52 18.81
CA LEU A 538 12.88 -11.46 18.59
C LEU A 538 12.51 -12.87 19.07
N GLU A 539 11.88 -13.00 20.25
CA GLU A 539 11.42 -14.29 20.77
C GLU A 539 10.40 -14.93 19.83
N ASP A 540 9.44 -14.15 19.31
CA ASP A 540 8.47 -14.64 18.33
C ASP A 540 9.13 -15.11 17.02
N LEU A 541 10.08 -14.35 16.51
CA LEU A 541 10.83 -14.69 15.30
C LEU A 541 11.65 -15.98 15.50
N GLN A 542 12.32 -16.13 16.65
CA GLN A 542 13.09 -17.34 17.02
C GLN A 542 12.18 -18.57 17.13
N LYS A 543 11.10 -18.47 17.91
CA LYS A 543 10.13 -19.54 18.09
C LYS A 543 9.42 -19.89 16.78
N GLY A 544 9.02 -18.88 16.00
CA GLY A 544 8.32 -19.08 14.75
C GLY A 544 9.18 -19.75 13.68
N LEU A 545 10.43 -19.33 13.54
CA LEU A 545 11.36 -20.01 12.60
C LEU A 545 11.63 -21.45 13.04
N ALA A 546 11.87 -21.67 14.34
CA ALA A 546 12.08 -23.03 14.89
C ALA A 546 10.86 -23.93 14.68
N PHE A 547 9.65 -23.38 14.94
CA PHE A 547 8.39 -24.10 14.71
C PHE A 547 8.22 -24.46 13.22
N ALA A 548 8.44 -23.50 12.32
CA ALA A 548 8.34 -23.73 10.88
C ALA A 548 9.32 -24.80 10.40
N LEU A 549 10.58 -24.72 10.79
CA LEU A 549 11.61 -25.71 10.43
C LEU A 549 11.27 -27.12 10.96
N GLY A 550 10.64 -27.23 12.13
CA GLY A 550 10.19 -28.49 12.69
C GLY A 550 8.92 -29.06 12.02
N LYS A 551 7.99 -28.20 11.63
CA LYS A 551 6.69 -28.58 11.03
C LYS A 551 6.80 -28.89 9.53
N TYR A 552 7.65 -28.16 8.80
CA TYR A 552 7.71 -28.22 7.35
C TYR A 552 9.01 -28.84 6.87
N PRO A 553 9.05 -30.13 6.53
CA PRO A 553 10.29 -30.87 6.20
C PRO A 553 10.98 -30.39 4.93
N PHE A 554 10.28 -29.63 4.09
CA PHE A 554 10.87 -29.05 2.89
C PHE A 554 11.73 -27.80 3.15
N LEU A 555 11.72 -27.24 4.34
CA LEU A 555 12.59 -26.12 4.72
C LEU A 555 14.00 -26.64 5.03
N ASP A 556 15.00 -26.04 4.39
CA ASP A 556 16.41 -26.35 4.70
C ASP A 556 16.94 -25.40 5.77
N GLY A 557 16.89 -25.84 7.02
CA GLY A 557 17.39 -25.07 8.16
C GLY A 557 18.89 -24.80 8.17
N ASN A 558 19.68 -25.44 7.29
CA ASN A 558 21.10 -25.16 7.12
C ASN A 558 21.39 -24.02 6.15
N ASN A 559 20.41 -23.64 5.33
CA ASN A 559 20.52 -22.63 4.30
C ASN A 559 19.39 -21.57 4.47
N VAL A 560 19.54 -20.72 5.49
CA VAL A 560 18.58 -19.67 5.84
C VAL A 560 19.22 -18.31 5.65
N ALA A 561 18.52 -17.40 4.96
CA ALA A 561 18.82 -15.98 4.94
C ALA A 561 17.68 -15.19 5.57
N ALA A 562 17.97 -14.13 6.34
CA ALA A 562 16.97 -13.22 6.87
C ALA A 562 17.03 -11.87 6.14
N LEU A 563 15.83 -11.36 5.82
CA LEU A 563 15.68 -10.13 5.04
C LEU A 563 14.59 -9.25 5.68
N GLY A 564 14.82 -7.93 5.72
CA GLY A 564 13.82 -7.01 6.23
C GLY A 564 14.09 -5.57 5.85
N ALA A 565 13.04 -4.75 5.93
CA ALA A 565 13.10 -3.31 5.65
C ALA A 565 12.55 -2.49 6.83
N SER A 566 13.06 -1.25 7.00
CA SER A 566 12.60 -0.35 8.06
C SER A 566 12.82 -0.97 9.44
N TYR A 567 11.76 -1.15 10.23
CA TYR A 567 11.86 -1.95 11.46
C TYR A 567 12.40 -3.38 11.17
N GLY A 568 11.96 -4.03 10.08
CA GLY A 568 12.52 -5.31 9.67
C GLY A 568 14.03 -5.22 9.40
N GLY A 569 14.50 -4.12 8.81
CA GLY A 569 15.94 -3.81 8.64
C GLY A 569 16.67 -3.54 9.96
N PHE A 570 16.00 -2.87 10.92
CA PHE A 570 16.47 -2.79 12.32
C PHE A 570 16.66 -4.19 12.91
N MET A 571 15.64 -5.05 12.78
CA MET A 571 15.71 -6.42 13.28
C MET A 571 16.84 -7.21 12.60
N ILE A 572 17.12 -7.00 11.32
CA ILE A 572 18.28 -7.61 10.63
C ILE A 572 19.59 -7.15 11.28
N ASN A 573 19.75 -5.84 11.52
CA ASN A 573 20.95 -5.31 12.20
C ASN A 573 21.05 -5.83 13.65
N TRP A 574 19.91 -5.97 14.35
CA TRP A 574 19.85 -6.49 15.71
C TRP A 574 20.24 -7.96 15.78
N ILE A 575 19.63 -8.84 14.96
CA ILE A 575 19.93 -10.28 14.95
C ILE A 575 21.35 -10.58 14.54
N ALA A 576 21.97 -9.75 13.70
CA ALA A 576 23.40 -9.88 13.35
C ALA A 576 24.31 -9.90 14.57
N GLY A 577 23.92 -9.24 15.68
CA GLY A 577 24.68 -9.20 16.93
C GLY A 577 24.17 -10.12 18.04
N VAL A 578 22.88 -10.50 18.04
CA VAL A 578 22.27 -11.23 19.15
C VAL A 578 21.73 -12.62 18.77
N TRP A 579 21.48 -12.86 17.49
CA TRP A 579 20.97 -14.14 16.98
C TRP A 579 21.47 -14.41 15.55
N ASN A 580 22.77 -14.69 15.42
CA ASN A 580 23.41 -14.86 14.11
C ASN A 580 23.31 -16.27 13.50
N GLN A 581 22.73 -17.22 14.20
CA GLN A 581 22.45 -18.56 13.66
C GLN A 581 20.92 -18.77 13.60
N PRO A 582 20.40 -19.41 12.53
CA PRO A 582 21.11 -20.22 11.53
C PRO A 582 21.52 -19.44 10.24
N PHE A 583 21.56 -18.14 10.25
CA PHE A 583 21.67 -17.32 9.04
C PHE A 583 23.02 -17.43 8.35
N LYS A 584 23.00 -17.61 7.02
CA LYS A 584 24.17 -17.57 6.13
C LYS A 584 24.34 -16.23 5.42
N ALA A 585 23.25 -15.47 5.30
CA ALA A 585 23.23 -14.13 4.73
C ALA A 585 22.14 -13.27 5.38
N LEU A 586 22.38 -11.98 5.39
CA LEU A 586 21.44 -10.96 5.86
C LEU A 586 21.21 -9.91 4.78
N VAL A 587 19.99 -9.35 4.71
CA VAL A 587 19.66 -8.20 3.84
C VAL A 587 18.94 -7.15 4.68
N SER A 588 19.61 -6.02 4.93
CA SER A 588 19.07 -4.87 5.66
C SER A 588 18.74 -3.75 4.69
N HIS A 589 17.45 -3.50 4.46
CA HIS A 589 16.99 -2.39 3.63
C HIS A 589 16.47 -1.26 4.54
N CYS A 590 17.05 -0.06 4.41
CA CYS A 590 16.73 1.12 5.24
C CYS A 590 16.57 0.78 6.73
N GLY A 591 17.44 -0.09 7.25
CA GLY A 591 17.41 -0.56 8.63
C GLY A 591 18.07 0.41 9.59
N ILE A 592 17.48 0.59 10.76
CA ILE A 592 18.06 1.41 11.83
C ILE A 592 19.29 0.69 12.40
N PHE A 593 20.40 1.41 12.50
CA PHE A 593 21.69 0.93 13.03
C PHE A 593 22.01 1.53 14.41
N ASP A 594 21.79 2.84 14.55
CA ASP A 594 21.94 3.57 15.83
C ASP A 594 20.61 4.21 16.19
N THR A 595 19.92 3.63 17.17
CA THR A 595 18.61 4.11 17.66
C THR A 595 18.68 5.52 18.23
N ARG A 596 19.80 5.95 18.83
CA ARG A 596 19.98 7.31 19.34
C ARG A 596 20.02 8.32 18.19
N ALA A 597 20.83 8.05 17.15
CA ALA A 597 20.89 8.89 15.97
C ALA A 597 19.54 8.95 15.27
N MET A 598 18.79 7.85 15.22
CA MET A 598 17.42 7.81 14.71
C MET A 598 16.51 8.75 15.49
N GLY A 599 16.56 8.74 16.81
CA GLY A 599 15.68 9.50 17.71
C GLY A 599 15.75 11.02 17.57
N TYR A 600 16.80 11.58 16.94
CA TYR A 600 16.91 13.03 16.69
C TYR A 600 17.15 13.40 15.23
N SER A 601 17.10 12.43 14.31
CA SER A 601 17.33 12.68 12.89
C SER A 601 16.22 12.18 11.96
N THR A 602 15.25 11.40 12.45
CA THR A 602 13.99 11.11 11.74
C THR A 602 13.10 12.36 11.68
N GLU A 603 12.08 12.34 10.82
CA GLU A 603 11.20 13.49 10.65
C GLU A 603 9.98 13.48 11.62
N GLU A 604 9.38 12.30 11.89
CA GLU A 604 8.22 12.16 12.79
C GLU A 604 8.67 11.75 14.20
N LEU A 605 8.88 12.75 15.07
CA LEU A 605 9.45 12.51 16.39
C LEU A 605 8.46 11.89 17.37
N TRP A 606 7.14 12.02 17.15
CA TRP A 606 6.14 11.29 17.95
C TRP A 606 6.37 9.78 17.92
N PHE A 607 6.79 9.22 16.76
CA PHE A 607 7.07 7.81 16.60
C PHE A 607 8.18 7.34 17.52
N THR A 608 9.36 7.95 17.43
CA THR A 608 10.51 7.55 18.26
C THR A 608 10.29 7.83 19.74
N ASP A 609 9.61 8.93 20.09
CA ASP A 609 9.30 9.28 21.48
C ASP A 609 8.32 8.26 22.09
N TRP A 610 7.29 7.83 21.34
CA TRP A 610 6.36 6.82 21.81
C TRP A 610 7.04 5.46 21.99
N GLU A 611 7.74 5.00 20.96
CA GLU A 611 8.38 3.67 20.93
C GLU A 611 9.47 3.50 21.99
N ASN A 612 10.06 4.57 22.48
CA ASN A 612 11.10 4.56 23.51
C ASN A 612 10.64 5.17 24.85
N GLY A 613 9.34 5.46 25.02
CA GLY A 613 8.79 6.02 26.27
C GLY A 613 9.21 7.45 26.56
N GLY A 614 9.74 8.18 25.57
CA GLY A 614 10.16 9.55 25.65
C GLY A 614 11.30 9.88 24.67
N SER A 615 11.70 11.16 24.59
CA SER A 615 12.75 11.58 23.68
C SER A 615 14.13 11.01 24.05
N VAL A 616 15.01 10.95 23.05
CA VAL A 616 16.42 10.55 23.25
C VAL A 616 17.14 11.35 24.34
N PHE A 617 16.68 12.58 24.61
CA PHE A 617 17.23 13.44 25.66
C PHE A 617 16.65 13.14 27.05
N SER A 618 15.39 12.73 27.13
CA SER A 618 14.70 12.41 28.40
C SER A 618 14.83 10.96 28.83
N LYS A 619 15.00 10.03 27.87
CA LYS A 619 15.08 8.58 28.07
C LYS A 619 16.26 7.95 27.32
N PRO A 620 17.50 8.44 27.45
CA PRO A 620 18.64 7.94 26.64
C PRO A 620 18.88 6.44 26.82
N ALA A 621 18.65 5.86 28.00
CA ALA A 621 18.86 4.45 28.26
C ALA A 621 17.93 3.55 27.42
N ASN A 622 16.68 3.98 27.15
CA ASN A 622 15.74 3.24 26.36
C ASN A 622 16.19 3.11 24.89
N TYR A 623 16.86 4.16 24.37
CA TYR A 623 17.46 4.13 23.04
C TYR A 623 18.73 3.28 22.96
N GLU A 624 19.36 2.92 24.07
CA GLU A 624 20.55 2.07 24.09
C GLU A 624 20.19 0.59 24.28
N GLN A 625 19.06 0.29 24.92
CA GLN A 625 18.66 -1.07 25.28
C GLN A 625 18.66 -2.03 24.09
N PHE A 626 18.11 -1.59 22.96
CA PHE A 626 18.01 -2.38 21.73
C PHE A 626 18.77 -1.73 20.57
N ASN A 627 19.93 -1.12 20.86
CA ASN A 627 20.72 -0.42 19.84
C ASN A 627 21.65 -1.39 19.10
N PRO A 628 21.45 -1.69 17.80
CA PRO A 628 22.29 -2.60 17.03
C PRO A 628 23.77 -2.20 17.02
N LEU A 629 24.10 -0.89 17.02
CA LEU A 629 25.46 -0.39 17.06
C LEU A 629 26.24 -0.98 18.24
N LEU A 630 25.63 -1.09 19.43
CA LEU A 630 26.29 -1.62 20.63
C LEU A 630 26.62 -3.11 20.56
N HIS A 631 26.06 -3.81 19.59
CA HIS A 631 26.29 -5.23 19.34
C HIS A 631 27.05 -5.49 18.03
N ALA A 632 27.45 -4.47 17.29
CA ALA A 632 28.15 -4.62 16.01
C ALA A 632 29.45 -5.42 16.13
N GLU A 633 30.11 -5.39 17.30
CA GLU A 633 31.31 -6.19 17.58
C GLU A 633 31.08 -7.72 17.44
N LYS A 634 29.83 -8.15 17.62
CA LYS A 634 29.44 -9.58 17.51
C LYS A 634 29.05 -9.99 16.10
N TRP A 635 28.94 -9.04 15.16
CA TRP A 635 28.51 -9.34 13.78
C TRP A 635 29.52 -10.25 13.08
N ARG A 636 29.04 -11.25 12.32
CA ARG A 636 29.86 -12.23 11.60
C ARG A 636 29.25 -12.64 10.26
N VAL A 637 27.92 -12.45 10.10
CA VAL A 637 27.18 -12.93 8.93
C VAL A 637 27.32 -11.96 7.77
N PRO A 638 27.58 -12.39 6.53
CA PRO A 638 27.59 -11.54 5.35
C PRO A 638 26.29 -10.72 5.21
N MET A 639 26.40 -9.43 4.85
CA MET A 639 25.26 -8.52 4.82
C MET A 639 25.19 -7.67 3.54
N LEU A 640 24.03 -7.69 2.88
CA LEU A 640 23.66 -6.70 1.86
C LEU A 640 22.89 -5.56 2.54
N VAL A 641 23.42 -4.34 2.42
CA VAL A 641 22.76 -3.13 2.93
C VAL A 641 22.20 -2.33 1.75
N ILE A 642 20.95 -1.89 1.85
CA ILE A 642 20.25 -1.13 0.80
C ILE A 642 19.66 0.15 1.38
N HIS A 643 19.81 1.30 0.69
CA HIS A 643 19.27 2.57 1.18
C HIS A 643 19.00 3.58 0.04
N GLY A 644 17.93 4.37 0.19
CA GLY A 644 17.61 5.52 -0.65
C GLY A 644 18.11 6.83 -0.03
N ASP A 645 18.65 7.75 -0.85
CA ASP A 645 19.19 9.03 -0.34
C ASP A 645 18.09 9.99 0.17
N LYS A 646 16.87 9.84 -0.37
CA LYS A 646 15.71 10.66 0.01
C LYS A 646 14.90 10.03 1.15
N ASP A 647 15.45 9.05 1.82
CA ASP A 647 14.83 8.46 3.00
C ASP A 647 15.01 9.37 4.22
N PHE A 648 13.97 10.11 4.55
CA PHE A 648 13.95 10.98 5.73
C PHE A 648 13.30 10.30 6.94
N ARG A 649 12.59 9.18 6.72
CA ARG A 649 12.05 8.33 7.76
C ARG A 649 13.16 7.59 8.52
N VAL A 650 14.00 6.86 7.80
CA VAL A 650 15.23 6.24 8.31
C VAL A 650 16.40 6.88 7.59
N PRO A 651 17.07 7.88 8.19
CA PRO A 651 18.08 8.66 7.49
C PRO A 651 19.22 7.82 6.92
N LEU A 652 19.73 8.21 5.76
CA LEU A 652 20.78 7.53 4.98
C LEU A 652 21.99 7.09 5.83
N THR A 653 22.33 7.86 6.86
CA THR A 653 23.45 7.56 7.77
C THR A 653 23.31 6.21 8.50
N GLN A 654 22.09 5.71 8.67
CA GLN A 654 21.82 4.42 9.29
C GLN A 654 22.35 3.27 8.41
N GLY A 655 22.09 3.30 7.11
CA GLY A 655 22.64 2.34 6.17
C GLY A 655 24.15 2.45 6.00
N ILE A 656 24.68 3.67 5.94
CA ILE A 656 26.14 3.91 5.89
C ILE A 656 26.80 3.33 7.15
N GLY A 657 26.20 3.52 8.33
CA GLY A 657 26.71 2.97 9.60
C GLY A 657 26.78 1.44 9.59
N SER A 658 25.69 0.75 9.17
CA SER A 658 25.65 -0.70 9.05
C SER A 658 26.72 -1.23 8.10
N PHE A 659 26.87 -0.63 6.92
CA PHE A 659 27.88 -1.02 5.95
C PHE A 659 29.30 -0.77 6.47
N THR A 660 29.55 0.39 7.10
CA THR A 660 30.86 0.71 7.70
C THR A 660 31.24 -0.30 8.80
N ALA A 661 30.28 -0.69 9.64
CA ALA A 661 30.51 -1.71 10.67
C ALA A 661 30.93 -3.05 10.07
N CYS A 662 30.26 -3.51 9.01
CA CYS A 662 30.64 -4.74 8.29
C CYS A 662 32.05 -4.62 7.71
N GLN A 663 32.35 -3.56 6.97
CA GLN A 663 33.65 -3.37 6.31
C GLN A 663 34.80 -3.25 7.31
N SER A 664 34.61 -2.49 8.40
CA SER A 664 35.62 -2.34 9.46
C SER A 664 36.00 -3.65 10.13
N LYS A 665 35.11 -4.64 10.09
CA LYS A 665 35.31 -5.98 10.67
C LYS A 665 35.73 -7.02 9.64
N GLY A 666 35.92 -6.65 8.38
CA GLY A 666 36.21 -7.58 7.29
C GLY A 666 35.06 -8.56 6.99
N ILE A 667 33.80 -8.22 7.36
CA ILE A 667 32.63 -9.00 7.02
C ILE A 667 32.28 -8.75 5.56
N GLU A 668 32.09 -9.82 4.78
CA GLU A 668 31.64 -9.70 3.40
C GLU A 668 30.33 -8.90 3.35
N SER A 669 30.32 -7.79 2.60
CA SER A 669 29.15 -6.94 2.50
C SER A 669 29.10 -6.15 1.20
N LYS A 670 27.87 -5.80 0.78
CA LYS A 670 27.60 -4.88 -0.32
C LYS A 670 26.74 -3.72 0.19
N TYR A 671 26.89 -2.56 -0.47
CA TYR A 671 26.03 -1.41 -0.25
C TYR A 671 25.35 -1.00 -1.56
N LEU A 672 24.03 -1.15 -1.64
CA LEU A 672 23.21 -0.73 -2.78
C LEU A 672 22.52 0.60 -2.44
N ARG A 673 22.98 1.67 -3.08
CA ARG A 673 22.49 3.03 -2.87
C ARG A 673 21.63 3.47 -4.03
N PHE A 674 20.46 4.06 -3.73
CA PHE A 674 19.58 4.68 -4.70
C PHE A 674 19.51 6.20 -4.47
N PRO A 675 20.19 7.02 -5.29
CA PRO A 675 20.28 8.48 -5.05
C PRO A 675 18.95 9.22 -5.24
N ASP A 676 17.97 8.59 -5.88
CA ASP A 676 16.71 9.19 -6.30
C ASP A 676 15.46 8.45 -5.77
N GLU A 677 15.65 7.51 -4.83
CA GLU A 677 14.57 6.81 -4.10
C GLU A 677 14.47 7.29 -2.66
N ASN A 678 13.28 7.15 -2.10
CA ASN A 678 12.97 7.42 -0.70
C ASN A 678 13.08 6.16 0.17
N HIS A 679 12.28 6.06 1.23
CA HIS A 679 12.16 4.87 2.09
C HIS A 679 11.71 3.62 1.32
N TRP A 680 11.11 3.80 0.17
CA TRP A 680 10.66 2.75 -0.75
C TRP A 680 11.43 2.83 -2.08
N VAL A 681 11.68 1.68 -2.70
CA VAL A 681 12.22 1.61 -4.07
C VAL A 681 11.05 1.43 -5.03
N LEU A 682 10.70 2.49 -5.75
CA LEU A 682 9.45 2.57 -6.52
C LEU A 682 9.63 2.66 -8.03
N LYS A 683 10.76 3.19 -8.50
CA LYS A 683 11.03 3.27 -9.93
C LYS A 683 11.26 1.87 -10.51
N PRO A 684 10.66 1.52 -11.66
CA PRO A 684 10.72 0.17 -12.20
C PRO A 684 12.12 -0.38 -12.39
N GLN A 685 13.04 0.40 -12.95
CA GLN A 685 14.43 -0.06 -13.16
C GLN A 685 15.20 -0.19 -11.85
N ASN A 686 14.97 0.69 -10.87
CA ASN A 686 15.55 0.57 -9.54
C ASN A 686 15.02 -0.68 -8.81
N SER A 687 13.73 -0.95 -8.93
CA SER A 687 13.13 -2.18 -8.39
C SER A 687 13.70 -3.43 -9.06
N MET A 688 13.93 -3.40 -10.38
CA MET A 688 14.61 -4.49 -11.10
C MET A 688 16.02 -4.72 -10.55
N GLN A 689 16.81 -3.65 -10.37
CA GLN A 689 18.16 -3.72 -9.81
C GLN A 689 18.14 -4.24 -8.36
N TRP A 690 17.20 -3.76 -7.53
CA TRP A 690 17.01 -4.22 -6.15
C TRP A 690 16.84 -5.74 -6.10
N HIS A 691 15.92 -6.29 -6.89
CA HIS A 691 15.66 -7.73 -6.92
C HIS A 691 16.86 -8.52 -7.46
N THR A 692 17.52 -8.00 -8.49
CA THR A 692 18.72 -8.64 -9.06
C THR A 692 19.85 -8.76 -8.02
N GLU A 693 20.11 -7.68 -7.25
CA GLU A 693 21.13 -7.69 -6.21
C GLU A 693 20.74 -8.57 -5.03
N VAL A 694 19.50 -8.54 -4.61
CA VAL A 694 18.99 -9.39 -3.50
C VAL A 694 19.07 -10.86 -3.88
N PHE A 695 18.53 -11.26 -5.03
CA PHE A 695 18.56 -12.67 -5.44
C PHE A 695 19.97 -13.16 -5.75
N GLY A 696 20.83 -12.33 -6.34
CA GLY A 696 22.24 -12.66 -6.52
C GLY A 696 22.99 -12.85 -5.18
N TRP A 697 22.62 -12.05 -4.16
CA TRP A 697 23.15 -12.20 -2.80
C TRP A 697 22.70 -13.51 -2.14
N LEU A 698 21.42 -13.85 -2.27
CA LEU A 698 20.85 -15.10 -1.74
C LEU A 698 21.47 -16.32 -2.44
N GLU A 699 21.54 -16.31 -3.79
CA GLU A 699 22.14 -17.40 -4.57
C GLU A 699 23.58 -17.69 -4.14
N LYS A 700 24.37 -16.65 -3.92
CA LYS A 700 25.76 -16.77 -3.48
C LYS A 700 25.91 -17.46 -2.13
N HIS A 701 25.02 -17.17 -1.17
CA HIS A 701 25.22 -17.54 0.24
C HIS A 701 24.40 -18.74 0.72
N ILE A 702 23.19 -18.93 0.16
CA ILE A 702 22.29 -20.04 0.56
C ILE A 702 21.93 -20.97 -0.60
N GLY A 703 22.52 -20.73 -1.76
CA GLY A 703 22.21 -21.47 -2.97
C GLY A 703 20.98 -20.93 -3.68
N GLY A 704 20.92 -21.14 -4.98
CA GLY A 704 19.80 -20.79 -5.83
C GLY A 704 18.85 -21.95 -6.02
N GLY A 705 17.57 -21.66 -6.08
CA GLY A 705 16.56 -22.63 -6.37
C GLY A 705 16.27 -22.82 -7.87
N ARG A 706 17.20 -22.57 -8.80
CA ARG A 706 17.00 -22.79 -10.24
C ARG A 706 16.96 -24.24 -10.62
#